data_43dfaeaf3282df04bc179ecbcb9e4b03
#
_entry.id   43dfaeaf3282df04bc179ecbcb9e4b03
#
_cell.length_a   1.000
_cell.length_b   1.000
_cell.length_c   1.000
_cell.angle_alpha   90.00
_cell.angle_beta   90.00
_cell.angle_gamma   90.00
#
_symmetry.space_group_name_H-M   'P 1'
#
loop_
_entity.id
_entity.type
_entity.pdbx_description
1 polymer ?
#
loop_
_entity_poly.entity_id
_entity_poly.type
_entity_poly.pdbx_seq_one_letter_code
_entity_poly.pdbx_strand_id
1 'polypeptide(L)'
;MDNNNKHGFALGDLQVSPSHNQLAVHGQTVKVQPKVMAVLHYLAINHERVISNEELIERLWAGRIVTHGSVQKSINALRSAFTELMGDQELIAHYSKRGYQLTIAPRFLTASPPAATDNQPEIVPTAQTNNLMDTGGRGRRLKVVGIVTGVLFMLALFGYYAVKPSVMVIAKHHKTSFQTAIGYTNETGHERNAVPHPDNQHVAYIREKFNASGLGETESEIVVRDKNGKDWRIAHSNGSWFKLAWSPAGKHLVAIEVKRNDGQSFSPNFYEKPNYLYSFHIFSLDLAHNRLIEKQQLSQWQGRIFSVTWWDENTLEFVAKQGPNSVTARYRYSTQDQSLSMLDELEGATNPVASAVLNKKTALASLYKNAIQIDFLQEDQSRISRWQLKFSAVDISWIPDGSGILVYSEDARTLLALYLDGQQIQIPLTDSKDRVFSRPRYLPDGSGIFYTEEKRSSNIWLMALAGTLSRLTENTDFNYAASFSPNGEKVVYASVRNNQIHLWLVENGQERQLTSQPIAKKVGAIVWSDDGEHLLYNAGTHLYHYNLRTAATSLLLSESDKVEPIAFYPNAHKLVVLKSNHELRNLWRIDTQNHQQKQLTFGSVGSAVENSGDVFFQYASEPGLWALRNKNDALEQVTPNLAENTKLLRVDSGGVYFIQGGLCRESDIYYFDYATSATSTRVARANKIVSTTSFHPQKGVLQTDCYLAESNIVLMK
;
A
#
# COMPACT_ATOMS: atom_id res chain seq x y z
N MET A 1 -11.32 -25.90 -21.35
CA MET A 1 -10.03 -25.68 -22.03
C MET A 1 -8.91 -25.84 -21.03
N ASP A 2 -8.29 -26.80 -21.20
CA ASP A 2 -7.12 -27.57 -20.81
C ASP A 2 -6.26 -27.21 -19.60
N ASN A 3 -6.14 -28.25 -18.81
CA ASN A 3 -5.35 -28.43 -17.57
C ASN A 3 -3.83 -28.27 -17.70
N ASN A 4 -3.32 -27.56 -18.71
CA ASN A 4 -1.87 -27.49 -19.04
C ASN A 4 -1.11 -26.35 -18.35
N ASN A 5 -1.71 -25.65 -17.40
CA ASN A 5 -1.14 -24.39 -16.87
C ASN A 5 -0.16 -24.52 -15.69
N LYS A 6 0.22 -25.75 -15.29
CA LYS A 6 1.07 -25.96 -14.09
C LYS A 6 2.36 -26.76 -14.32
N HIS A 7 2.54 -27.32 -15.49
CA HIS A 7 3.71 -28.16 -15.75
C HIS A 7 4.81 -27.35 -16.44
N GLY A 8 6.05 -27.56 -16.01
CA GLY A 8 7.19 -27.11 -16.77
C GLY A 8 7.09 -27.63 -18.20
N PHE A 9 7.69 -26.95 -19.13
CA PHE A 9 7.76 -27.38 -20.50
C PHE A 9 9.18 -27.22 -21.03
N ALA A 10 9.49 -27.89 -22.11
CA ALA A 10 10.76 -27.79 -22.78
C ALA A 10 10.62 -27.24 -24.20
N LEU A 11 11.55 -26.39 -24.61
CA LEU A 11 11.72 -25.86 -25.95
C LEU A 11 13.09 -26.38 -26.47
N GLY A 12 13.09 -27.54 -27.13
CA GLY A 12 14.35 -28.26 -27.39
C GLY A 12 15.03 -28.65 -26.08
N ASP A 13 16.27 -28.22 -25.87
CA ASP A 13 17.06 -28.46 -24.66
C ASP A 13 16.75 -27.49 -23.52
N LEU A 14 16.04 -26.39 -23.81
CA LEU A 14 15.66 -25.40 -22.82
C LEU A 14 14.48 -25.90 -21.95
N GLN A 15 14.74 -26.12 -20.69
CA GLN A 15 13.71 -26.40 -19.67
C GLN A 15 13.15 -25.12 -19.12
N VAL A 16 11.83 -24.97 -19.11
CA VAL A 16 11.11 -23.82 -18.61
C VAL A 16 10.31 -24.23 -17.40
N SER A 17 10.56 -23.55 -16.26
CA SER A 17 9.85 -23.73 -15.00
C SER A 17 9.04 -22.47 -14.68
N PRO A 18 7.78 -22.35 -15.13
CA PRO A 18 6.97 -21.15 -14.92
C PRO A 18 6.74 -20.82 -13.44
N SER A 19 6.58 -21.86 -12.60
CA SER A 19 6.41 -21.71 -11.15
C SER A 19 7.60 -21.05 -10.43
N HIS A 20 8.81 -21.19 -10.98
CA HIS A 20 10.05 -20.64 -10.42
C HIS A 20 10.57 -19.44 -11.21
N ASN A 21 9.89 -19.06 -12.30
CA ASN A 21 10.37 -18.05 -13.27
C ASN A 21 11.79 -18.33 -13.74
N GLN A 22 12.10 -19.60 -14.03
CA GLN A 22 13.44 -20.10 -14.29
C GLN A 22 13.52 -20.81 -15.64
N LEU A 23 14.60 -20.54 -16.35
CA LEU A 23 15.03 -21.21 -17.58
C LEU A 23 16.30 -22.00 -17.27
N ALA A 24 16.43 -23.20 -17.79
CA ALA A 24 17.58 -24.05 -17.52
C ALA A 24 18.02 -24.83 -18.76
N VAL A 25 19.33 -24.92 -18.99
CA VAL A 25 19.97 -25.75 -20.05
C VAL A 25 21.25 -26.35 -19.47
N HIS A 26 21.40 -27.66 -19.54
CA HIS A 26 22.62 -28.39 -19.12
C HIS A 26 23.13 -28.00 -17.71
N GLY A 27 22.19 -27.72 -16.76
CA GLY A 27 22.56 -27.36 -15.40
C GLY A 27 22.82 -25.87 -15.17
N GLN A 28 22.95 -25.07 -16.21
CA GLN A 28 22.96 -23.62 -16.10
C GLN A 28 21.53 -23.09 -15.97
N THR A 29 21.31 -22.05 -15.14
CA THR A 29 19.98 -21.52 -14.88
C THR A 29 19.96 -20.00 -14.91
N VAL A 30 18.94 -19.43 -15.55
CA VAL A 30 18.68 -18.00 -15.60
C VAL A 30 17.27 -17.73 -15.06
N LYS A 31 17.14 -16.77 -14.15
CA LYS A 31 15.83 -16.30 -13.65
C LYS A 31 15.37 -15.11 -14.49
N VAL A 32 14.13 -15.14 -14.92
CA VAL A 32 13.49 -14.05 -15.65
C VAL A 32 12.39 -13.41 -14.80
N GLN A 33 12.02 -12.19 -15.14
CA GLN A 33 10.91 -11.52 -14.43
C GLN A 33 9.59 -12.28 -14.65
N PRO A 34 8.65 -12.28 -13.67
CA PRO A 34 7.38 -12.98 -13.78
C PRO A 34 6.57 -12.62 -15.03
N LYS A 35 6.60 -11.34 -15.44
CA LYS A 35 5.91 -10.88 -16.64
C LYS A 35 6.56 -11.41 -17.92
N VAL A 36 7.87 -11.52 -17.95
CA VAL A 36 8.67 -12.10 -19.04
C VAL A 36 8.35 -13.59 -19.16
N MET A 37 8.27 -14.31 -18.04
CA MET A 37 7.85 -15.72 -18.00
C MET A 37 6.40 -15.89 -18.48
N ALA A 38 5.49 -15.00 -18.09
CA ALA A 38 4.10 -15.03 -18.53
C ALA A 38 3.98 -14.87 -20.06
N VAL A 39 4.79 -14.00 -20.67
CA VAL A 39 4.87 -13.86 -22.15
C VAL A 39 5.33 -15.18 -22.78
N LEU A 40 6.42 -15.77 -22.26
CA LEU A 40 6.93 -17.04 -22.80
C LEU A 40 5.89 -18.17 -22.68
N HIS A 41 5.24 -18.26 -21.53
CA HIS A 41 4.21 -19.27 -21.29
C HIS A 41 2.99 -19.08 -22.20
N TYR A 42 2.56 -17.83 -22.42
CA TYR A 42 1.45 -17.53 -23.33
C TYR A 42 1.78 -17.88 -24.78
N LEU A 43 3.01 -17.58 -25.24
CA LEU A 43 3.49 -17.99 -26.54
C LEU A 43 3.59 -19.53 -26.67
N ALA A 44 3.96 -20.22 -25.59
CA ALA A 44 4.04 -21.70 -25.58
C ALA A 44 2.66 -22.37 -25.72
N ILE A 45 1.65 -21.87 -25.00
CA ILE A 45 0.28 -22.41 -25.10
C ILE A 45 -0.33 -22.15 -26.49
N ASN A 46 0.06 -21.07 -27.16
CA ASN A 46 -0.46 -20.65 -28.44
C ASN A 46 0.57 -20.79 -29.57
N HIS A 47 1.50 -21.73 -29.46
CA HIS A 47 2.67 -21.84 -30.36
C HIS A 47 2.31 -22.07 -31.83
N GLU A 48 1.11 -22.57 -32.14
CA GLU A 48 0.66 -22.86 -33.48
C GLU A 48 0.32 -21.62 -34.32
N ARG A 49 0.23 -20.44 -33.70
CA ARG A 49 -0.15 -19.20 -34.39
C ARG A 49 0.71 -18.01 -33.99
N VAL A 50 0.70 -16.98 -34.82
CA VAL A 50 1.31 -15.68 -34.51
C VAL A 50 0.40 -14.93 -33.51
N ILE A 51 0.99 -14.45 -32.42
CA ILE A 51 0.31 -13.67 -31.38
C ILE A 51 0.62 -12.19 -31.53
N SER A 52 -0.41 -11.37 -31.69
CA SER A 52 -0.23 -9.93 -31.90
C SER A 52 0.21 -9.19 -30.62
N ASN A 53 0.78 -7.99 -30.77
CA ASN A 53 1.11 -7.12 -29.64
C ASN A 53 -0.12 -6.78 -28.82
N GLU A 54 -1.23 -6.48 -29.51
CA GLU A 54 -2.51 -6.11 -28.90
C GLU A 54 -3.04 -7.27 -28.06
N GLU A 55 -2.98 -8.51 -28.57
CA GLU A 55 -3.41 -9.69 -27.85
C GLU A 55 -2.53 -9.95 -26.62
N LEU A 56 -1.20 -9.83 -26.75
CA LEU A 56 -0.29 -9.95 -25.61
C LEU A 56 -0.59 -8.88 -24.54
N ILE A 57 -0.84 -7.64 -24.96
CA ILE A 57 -1.19 -6.55 -24.06
C ILE A 57 -2.53 -6.85 -23.38
N GLU A 58 -3.55 -7.19 -24.14
CA GLU A 58 -4.89 -7.50 -23.61
C GLU A 58 -4.85 -8.67 -22.61
N ARG A 59 -4.15 -9.76 -22.95
CA ARG A 59 -4.13 -10.99 -22.14
C ARG A 59 -3.18 -10.94 -20.95
N LEU A 60 -2.05 -10.26 -21.09
CA LEU A 60 -1.01 -10.29 -20.07
C LEU A 60 -0.87 -8.99 -19.30
N TRP A 61 -1.38 -7.87 -19.81
CA TRP A 61 -1.39 -6.56 -19.16
C TRP A 61 -2.80 -6.01 -18.96
N ALA A 62 -3.82 -6.90 -18.94
CA ALA A 62 -5.22 -6.51 -18.76
C ALA A 62 -5.39 -5.46 -17.64
N GLY A 63 -6.10 -4.36 -17.95
CA GLY A 63 -6.33 -3.25 -17.03
C GLY A 63 -5.17 -2.25 -16.86
N ARG A 64 -4.08 -2.39 -17.63
CA ARG A 64 -2.98 -1.42 -17.65
C ARG A 64 -2.83 -0.83 -19.06
N ILE A 65 -2.72 0.49 -19.13
CA ILE A 65 -2.34 1.15 -20.38
C ILE A 65 -0.83 0.93 -20.55
N VAL A 66 -0.48 -0.03 -21.38
CA VAL A 66 0.91 -0.30 -21.76
C VAL A 66 1.08 -0.11 -23.27
N THR A 67 2.23 0.40 -23.67
CA THR A 67 2.58 0.55 -25.07
C THR A 67 3.15 -0.75 -25.62
N HIS A 68 3.18 -0.88 -26.94
CA HIS A 68 3.87 -1.98 -27.65
C HIS A 68 5.34 -2.13 -27.19
N GLY A 69 5.97 -1.05 -26.70
CA GLY A 69 7.31 -1.08 -26.13
C GLY A 69 7.44 -1.97 -24.89
N SER A 70 6.36 -2.20 -24.14
CA SER A 70 6.39 -3.13 -22.97
C SER A 70 6.46 -4.58 -23.40
N VAL A 71 5.75 -4.94 -24.48
CA VAL A 71 5.86 -6.28 -25.10
C VAL A 71 7.26 -6.47 -25.64
N GLN A 72 7.76 -5.48 -26.39
CA GLN A 72 9.11 -5.50 -26.97
C GLN A 72 10.20 -5.69 -25.90
N LYS A 73 10.11 -4.97 -24.76
CA LYS A 73 11.04 -5.17 -23.63
C LYS A 73 11.00 -6.58 -23.08
N SER A 74 9.82 -7.19 -22.96
CA SER A 74 9.65 -8.55 -22.46
C SER A 74 10.23 -9.59 -23.45
N ILE A 75 10.00 -9.42 -24.75
CA ILE A 75 10.57 -10.25 -25.80
C ILE A 75 12.11 -10.12 -25.84
N ASN A 76 12.63 -8.90 -25.72
CA ASN A 76 14.09 -8.69 -25.69
C ASN A 76 14.73 -9.33 -24.45
N ALA A 77 14.07 -9.28 -23.28
CA ALA A 77 14.53 -9.95 -22.08
C ALA A 77 14.55 -11.49 -22.23
N LEU A 78 13.56 -12.07 -22.93
CA LEU A 78 13.56 -13.50 -23.26
C LEU A 78 14.70 -13.85 -24.23
N ARG A 79 14.89 -13.06 -25.28
CA ARG A 79 15.99 -13.28 -26.22
C ARG A 79 17.35 -13.21 -25.55
N SER A 80 17.57 -12.22 -24.68
CA SER A 80 18.81 -12.12 -23.89
C SER A 80 19.03 -13.36 -23.01
N ALA A 81 17.99 -13.84 -22.33
CA ALA A 81 18.08 -15.05 -21.50
C ALA A 81 18.33 -16.32 -22.33
N PHE A 82 17.77 -16.39 -23.53
CA PHE A 82 18.05 -17.52 -24.48
C PHE A 82 19.46 -17.46 -25.00
N THR A 83 19.96 -16.29 -25.40
CA THR A 83 21.36 -16.13 -25.85
C THR A 83 22.35 -16.49 -24.74
N GLU A 84 22.06 -16.14 -23.47
CA GLU A 84 22.90 -16.51 -22.32
C GLU A 84 22.99 -18.03 -22.11
N LEU A 85 21.88 -18.76 -22.34
CA LEU A 85 21.80 -20.20 -22.08
C LEU A 85 22.13 -21.09 -23.31
N MET A 86 21.83 -20.60 -24.52
CA MET A 86 21.84 -21.43 -25.75
C MET A 86 22.59 -20.78 -26.91
N GLY A 87 23.20 -19.61 -26.70
CA GLY A 87 23.84 -18.86 -27.79
C GLY A 87 22.85 -18.26 -28.78
N ASP A 88 23.20 -18.12 -30.04
CA ASP A 88 22.43 -17.38 -31.05
C ASP A 88 21.21 -18.14 -31.60
N GLN A 89 20.62 -19.05 -30.86
CA GLN A 89 19.44 -19.78 -31.29
C GLN A 89 18.16 -18.90 -31.17
N GLU A 90 17.51 -18.62 -32.30
CA GLU A 90 16.28 -17.83 -32.32
C GLU A 90 15.05 -18.68 -31.98
N LEU A 91 14.56 -18.58 -30.72
CA LEU A 91 13.36 -19.30 -30.24
C LEU A 91 12.06 -18.50 -30.42
N ILE A 92 12.14 -17.20 -30.72
CA ILE A 92 10.97 -16.32 -30.92
C ILE A 92 11.13 -15.59 -32.26
N ALA A 93 10.35 -15.98 -33.25
CA ALA A 93 10.25 -15.30 -34.53
C ALA A 93 9.38 -14.04 -34.40
N HIS A 94 9.77 -12.96 -35.09
CA HIS A 94 9.01 -11.73 -35.21
C HIS A 94 8.43 -11.61 -36.62
N TYR A 95 7.12 -11.47 -36.72
CA TYR A 95 6.40 -11.22 -37.95
C TYR A 95 5.98 -9.73 -38.00
N SER A 96 6.58 -8.98 -38.91
CA SER A 96 6.33 -7.53 -39.04
C SER A 96 4.83 -7.22 -39.12
N LYS A 97 4.35 -6.29 -38.25
CA LYS A 97 2.94 -5.87 -38.09
C LYS A 97 1.96 -6.99 -37.67
N ARG A 98 2.43 -8.20 -37.42
CA ARG A 98 1.58 -9.33 -37.02
C ARG A 98 1.84 -9.81 -35.59
N GLY A 99 3.09 -9.74 -35.08
CA GLY A 99 3.42 -10.12 -33.71
C GLY A 99 4.55 -11.15 -33.62
N TYR A 100 4.43 -12.08 -32.65
CA TYR A 100 5.47 -13.04 -32.28
C TYR A 100 4.95 -14.47 -32.25
N GLN A 101 5.84 -15.45 -32.49
CA GLN A 101 5.55 -16.88 -32.45
C GLN A 101 6.78 -17.62 -31.98
N LEU A 102 6.62 -18.75 -31.26
CA LEU A 102 7.72 -19.64 -30.98
C LEU A 102 8.11 -20.41 -32.24
N THR A 103 9.41 -20.58 -32.44
CA THR A 103 9.98 -21.34 -33.57
C THR A 103 10.00 -22.84 -33.33
N ILE A 104 9.87 -23.26 -32.05
CA ILE A 104 9.92 -24.67 -31.62
C ILE A 104 8.64 -24.96 -30.83
N ALA A 105 8.02 -26.11 -31.12
CA ALA A 105 6.84 -26.57 -30.38
C ALA A 105 7.22 -26.94 -28.94
N PRO A 106 6.47 -26.49 -27.93
CA PRO A 106 6.72 -26.81 -26.53
C PRO A 106 6.33 -28.26 -26.23
N ARG A 107 7.18 -28.96 -25.49
CA ARG A 107 6.86 -30.28 -24.94
C ARG A 107 6.51 -30.11 -23.45
N PHE A 108 5.22 -30.16 -23.09
CA PHE A 108 4.77 -30.06 -21.69
C PHE A 108 5.13 -31.34 -20.92
N LEU A 109 5.74 -31.18 -19.74
CA LEU A 109 6.16 -32.27 -18.89
C LEU A 109 4.98 -32.75 -18.05
N THR A 110 4.50 -33.96 -18.28
CA THR A 110 3.53 -34.64 -17.43
C THR A 110 4.25 -35.17 -16.18
N ALA A 111 3.71 -34.89 -14.98
CA ALA A 111 4.26 -35.40 -13.74
C ALA A 111 4.09 -36.93 -13.68
N SER A 112 5.19 -37.67 -13.76
CA SER A 112 5.26 -39.06 -13.30
C SER A 112 5.65 -39.08 -11.83
N PRO A 113 5.07 -39.98 -11.00
CA PRO A 113 5.40 -40.05 -9.58
C PRO A 113 6.86 -40.46 -9.37
N PRO A 114 7.57 -39.92 -8.38
CA PRO A 114 8.95 -40.29 -8.11
C PRO A 114 9.06 -41.72 -7.58
N ALA A 115 9.89 -42.52 -8.20
CA ALA A 115 10.36 -43.78 -7.63
C ALA A 115 11.29 -43.50 -6.45
N ALA A 116 11.01 -44.20 -5.36
CA ALA A 116 11.83 -44.18 -4.17
C ALA A 116 13.24 -44.74 -4.46
N THR A 117 14.24 -43.97 -4.14
CA THR A 117 15.60 -44.47 -3.92
C THR A 117 16.15 -43.96 -2.63
N ASP A 118 16.28 -44.91 -1.76
CA ASP A 118 16.99 -44.96 -0.51
C ASP A 118 18.47 -44.61 -0.71
N ASN A 119 19.02 -43.65 0.07
CA ASN A 119 20.45 -43.63 0.38
C ASN A 119 20.74 -42.70 1.56
N GLN A 120 21.22 -43.32 2.62
CA GLN A 120 21.73 -42.74 3.84
C GLN A 120 22.99 -41.88 3.62
N PRO A 121 23.31 -40.98 4.55
CA PRO A 121 24.45 -40.07 4.44
C PRO A 121 25.76 -40.72 4.88
N GLU A 122 26.79 -40.56 4.08
CA GLU A 122 28.15 -40.94 4.42
C GLU A 122 28.94 -39.76 4.96
N ILE A 123 29.59 -40.06 6.08
CA ILE A 123 30.35 -39.15 6.95
C ILE A 123 31.75 -38.94 6.34
N VAL A 124 32.19 -37.72 6.27
CA VAL A 124 33.55 -37.31 5.92
C VAL A 124 34.45 -37.36 7.19
N PRO A 125 35.64 -37.95 7.17
CA PRO A 125 36.66 -37.59 8.15
C PRO A 125 37.76 -36.70 7.57
N THR A 126 38.08 -35.73 8.39
CA THR A 126 39.26 -34.86 8.36
C THR A 126 40.52 -35.58 8.69
N ALA A 127 41.66 -35.29 8.03
CA ALA A 127 43.00 -35.26 8.59
C ALA A 127 44.01 -34.83 7.55
N GLN A 128 44.70 -33.75 7.76
CA GLN A 128 46.02 -33.57 8.39
C GLN A 128 47.22 -33.85 7.51
N THR A 129 47.93 -32.76 7.23
CA THR A 129 49.38 -32.50 7.30
C THR A 129 50.37 -33.59 6.82
N ASN A 130 51.29 -33.26 5.96
CA ASN A 130 52.70 -32.97 6.29
C ASN A 130 53.60 -32.95 5.04
N ASN A 131 54.36 -31.86 4.96
CA ASN A 131 55.84 -31.77 4.82
C ASN A 131 56.63 -32.52 3.73
N LEU A 132 57.40 -31.79 3.06
CA LEU A 132 58.86 -31.70 3.03
C LEU A 132 59.54 -31.73 1.65
N MET A 133 60.34 -30.73 1.43
CA MET A 133 61.69 -30.67 0.82
C MET A 133 61.82 -31.08 -0.67
N ASP A 134 62.60 -30.50 -1.49
CA ASP A 134 63.71 -29.52 -1.48
C ASP A 134 64.25 -29.41 -2.91
N THR A 135 65.03 -28.43 -3.11
CA THR A 135 66.09 -28.21 -4.07
C THR A 135 65.81 -27.51 -5.38
N GLY A 136 66.36 -26.33 -5.43
CA GLY A 136 67.40 -26.00 -6.38
C GLY A 136 67.20 -24.90 -7.39
N GLY A 137 67.61 -23.69 -7.08
CA GLY A 137 68.59 -23.02 -7.86
C GLY A 137 68.22 -22.00 -8.96
N ARG A 138 68.56 -20.75 -8.66
CA ARG A 138 68.97 -19.70 -9.61
C ARG A 138 67.89 -18.94 -10.42
N GLY A 139 67.60 -17.71 -9.95
CA GLY A 139 66.83 -16.73 -10.73
C GLY A 139 66.56 -15.42 -9.95
N ARG A 140 67.57 -14.96 -9.23
CA ARG A 140 67.51 -13.73 -8.43
C ARG A 140 68.00 -12.56 -9.28
N ARG A 141 67.06 -11.73 -9.82
CA ARG A 141 67.29 -10.31 -10.14
C ARG A 141 66.16 -9.55 -10.85
N LEU A 142 64.98 -10.14 -11.09
CA LEU A 142 63.90 -9.38 -11.73
C LEU A 142 62.59 -9.20 -10.90
N LYS A 143 62.56 -9.61 -9.62
CA LYS A 143 61.34 -9.49 -8.77
C LYS A 143 61.35 -8.29 -7.85
N VAL A 144 62.42 -7.53 -7.73
CA VAL A 144 62.50 -6.38 -6.79
C VAL A 144 61.90 -5.11 -7.39
N VAL A 145 61.96 -4.90 -8.71
CA VAL A 145 61.41 -3.69 -9.35
C VAL A 145 59.87 -3.73 -9.40
N GLY A 146 59.25 -4.92 -9.58
CA GLY A 146 57.81 -5.03 -9.59
C GLY A 146 57.13 -4.89 -8.23
N ILE A 147 57.82 -5.26 -7.15
CA ILE A 147 57.31 -5.12 -5.78
C ILE A 147 57.40 -3.66 -5.32
N VAL A 148 58.45 -2.96 -5.68
CA VAL A 148 58.64 -1.53 -5.31
C VAL A 148 57.61 -0.67 -6.06
N THR A 149 57.33 -0.92 -7.34
CA THR A 149 56.30 -0.21 -8.10
C THR A 149 54.88 -0.55 -7.62
N GLY A 150 54.62 -1.81 -7.24
CA GLY A 150 53.35 -2.21 -6.66
C GLY A 150 53.09 -1.57 -5.28
N VAL A 151 54.11 -1.52 -4.43
CA VAL A 151 54.04 -0.88 -3.11
C VAL A 151 53.91 0.65 -3.25
N LEU A 152 54.60 1.28 -4.18
CA LEU A 152 54.46 2.73 -4.45
C LEU A 152 53.08 3.05 -5.04
N PHE A 153 52.52 2.18 -5.89
CA PHE A 153 51.16 2.36 -6.39
C PHE A 153 50.11 2.16 -5.30
N MET A 154 50.26 1.16 -4.44
CA MET A 154 49.41 0.95 -3.26
C MET A 154 49.53 2.10 -2.23
N LEU A 155 50.72 2.61 -2.01
CA LEU A 155 50.94 3.78 -1.14
C LEU A 155 50.37 5.05 -1.78
N ALA A 156 50.47 5.23 -3.10
CA ALA A 156 49.81 6.33 -3.82
C ALA A 156 48.28 6.23 -3.78
N LEU A 157 47.72 5.00 -3.94
CA LEU A 157 46.31 4.73 -3.76
C LEU A 157 45.85 4.96 -2.31
N PHE A 158 46.63 4.50 -1.35
CA PHE A 158 46.35 4.72 0.08
C PHE A 158 46.48 6.21 0.44
N GLY A 159 47.49 6.91 -0.09
CA GLY A 159 47.63 8.37 0.02
C GLY A 159 46.47 9.11 -0.64
N TYR A 160 46.02 8.68 -1.81
CA TYR A 160 44.85 9.25 -2.50
C TYR A 160 43.54 9.03 -1.72
N TYR A 161 43.37 7.85 -1.10
CA TYR A 161 42.23 7.61 -0.23
C TYR A 161 42.37 8.23 1.17
N ALA A 162 43.57 8.37 1.68
CA ALA A 162 43.85 9.02 2.98
C ALA A 162 43.81 10.57 2.90
N VAL A 163 44.04 11.15 1.70
CA VAL A 163 43.99 12.60 1.45
C VAL A 163 42.68 13.08 0.86
N LYS A 164 41.70 12.15 0.60
CA LYS A 164 40.32 12.66 0.54
C LYS A 164 40.02 13.25 1.92
N PRO A 165 39.81 14.55 2.05
CA PRO A 165 39.25 15.06 3.27
C PRO A 165 37.89 14.36 3.35
N SER A 166 37.76 13.39 4.23
CA SER A 166 36.50 13.12 4.85
C SER A 166 36.14 14.43 5.51
N VAL A 167 35.51 15.32 4.76
CA VAL A 167 34.68 16.35 5.36
C VAL A 167 33.59 15.53 6.05
N MET A 168 33.96 15.07 7.24
CA MET A 168 33.04 14.68 8.25
C MET A 168 32.32 15.99 8.61
N VAL A 169 31.38 16.41 7.75
CA VAL A 169 30.32 17.30 8.15
C VAL A 169 29.60 16.47 9.20
N ILE A 170 30.03 16.69 10.46
CA ILE A 170 29.19 16.37 11.59
C ILE A 170 28.00 17.28 11.39
N ALA A 171 27.04 16.81 10.57
CA ALA A 171 25.74 17.43 10.48
C ALA A 171 25.23 17.43 11.93
N LYS A 172 25.12 18.60 12.51
CA LYS A 172 24.40 18.79 13.77
C LYS A 172 22.97 18.40 13.45
N HIS A 173 22.65 17.11 13.62
CA HIS A 173 21.28 16.68 13.45
C HIS A 173 20.39 17.50 14.38
N HIS A 174 19.31 17.96 13.86
CA HIS A 174 18.30 18.69 14.63
C HIS A 174 17.84 17.83 15.82
N LYS A 175 17.42 18.49 16.89
CA LYS A 175 16.90 17.83 18.08
C LYS A 175 15.88 16.76 17.70
N THR A 176 16.15 15.52 18.03
CA THR A 176 15.31 14.35 17.80
C THR A 176 14.74 13.75 19.09
N SER A 177 15.15 14.28 20.26
CA SER A 177 14.59 13.91 21.55
C SER A 177 13.68 15.03 22.05
N PHE A 178 12.40 14.73 22.12
CA PHE A 178 11.35 15.61 22.62
C PHE A 178 10.81 15.02 23.91
N GLN A 179 10.55 15.86 24.92
CA GLN A 179 10.18 15.39 26.26
C GLN A 179 8.68 15.50 26.55
N THR A 180 7.99 16.41 25.88
CA THR A 180 6.58 16.68 26.17
C THR A 180 5.77 16.85 24.91
N ALA A 181 4.58 16.25 24.87
CA ALA A 181 3.57 16.50 23.86
C ALA A 181 2.44 17.31 24.52
N ILE A 182 2.12 18.46 23.96
CA ILE A 182 1.13 19.40 24.49
C ILE A 182 0.02 19.55 23.44
N GLY A 183 -1.25 19.39 23.84
CA GLY A 183 -2.38 19.74 22.99
C GLY A 183 -2.27 21.22 22.61
N TYR A 184 -2.12 21.49 21.31
CA TYR A 184 -2.03 22.86 20.80
C TYR A 184 -3.42 23.43 20.53
N THR A 185 -4.33 22.57 20.08
CA THR A 185 -5.75 22.87 19.91
C THR A 185 -6.58 21.87 20.72
N ASN A 186 -7.77 22.30 21.15
CA ASN A 186 -8.71 21.49 21.95
C ASN A 186 -10.18 21.86 21.68
N GLU A 187 -10.46 22.46 20.54
CA GLU A 187 -11.82 22.83 20.15
C GLU A 187 -12.61 21.61 19.70
N THR A 188 -13.92 21.67 19.83
CA THR A 188 -14.80 20.63 19.30
C THR A 188 -14.80 20.64 17.78
N GLY A 189 -14.43 19.52 17.15
CA GLY A 189 -14.36 19.38 15.70
C GLY A 189 -13.09 18.68 15.25
N HIS A 190 -12.73 18.89 14.00
CA HIS A 190 -11.55 18.31 13.40
C HIS A 190 -10.55 19.39 13.03
N GLU A 191 -9.46 19.44 13.77
CA GLU A 191 -8.37 20.38 13.55
C GLU A 191 -7.17 19.63 12.98
N ARG A 192 -6.69 20.07 11.84
CA ARG A 192 -5.66 19.34 11.08
C ARG A 192 -4.78 20.24 10.24
N ASN A 193 -3.67 19.67 9.77
CA ASN A 193 -2.76 20.29 8.81
C ASN A 193 -2.15 21.61 9.32
N ALA A 194 -1.63 21.59 10.56
CA ALA A 194 -0.90 22.73 11.10
C ALA A 194 0.35 23.00 10.28
N VAL A 195 0.51 24.25 9.86
CA VAL A 195 1.71 24.73 9.17
C VAL A 195 2.26 25.95 9.91
N PRO A 196 3.40 25.81 10.59
CA PRO A 196 4.02 26.92 11.30
C PRO A 196 4.50 27.98 10.30
N HIS A 197 4.33 29.23 10.67
CA HIS A 197 4.82 30.38 9.93
C HIS A 197 6.35 30.53 10.13
N PRO A 198 7.11 31.07 9.15
CA PRO A 198 8.54 31.26 9.27
C PRO A 198 9.01 32.12 10.47
N ASP A 199 8.12 32.94 11.03
CA ASP A 199 8.43 33.75 12.24
C ASP A 199 8.41 32.98 13.56
N ASN A 200 8.05 31.71 13.56
CA ASN A 200 7.90 30.87 14.76
C ASN A 200 6.82 31.35 15.77
N GLN A 201 5.98 32.32 15.40
CA GLN A 201 5.00 32.90 16.31
C GLN A 201 3.54 32.64 15.89
N HIS A 202 3.34 32.29 14.62
CA HIS A 202 2.02 32.02 14.06
C HIS A 202 1.94 30.62 13.49
N VAL A 203 0.74 30.04 13.53
CA VAL A 203 0.45 28.72 12.95
C VAL A 203 -0.87 28.79 12.22
N ALA A 204 -0.88 28.43 10.93
CA ALA A 204 -2.12 28.24 10.18
C ALA A 204 -2.56 26.79 10.24
N TYR A 205 -3.86 26.55 10.34
CA TYR A 205 -4.43 25.22 10.35
C TYR A 205 -5.86 25.20 9.82
N ILE A 206 -6.36 24.01 9.51
CA ILE A 206 -7.73 23.78 9.03
C ILE A 206 -8.58 23.31 10.20
N ARG A 207 -9.74 23.93 10.38
CA ARG A 207 -10.79 23.51 11.31
C ARG A 207 -12.01 23.10 10.51
N GLU A 208 -12.51 21.88 10.74
CA GLU A 208 -13.71 21.35 10.10
C GLU A 208 -14.76 21.00 11.15
N LYS A 209 -15.99 21.39 10.88
CA LYS A 209 -17.17 21.01 11.67
C LYS A 209 -18.04 20.09 10.83
N PHE A 210 -18.30 18.91 11.32
CA PHE A 210 -19.25 17.98 10.71
C PHE A 210 -20.58 18.08 11.45
N ASN A 211 -21.68 17.98 10.70
CA ASN A 211 -22.98 17.84 11.36
C ASN A 211 -23.08 16.50 12.11
N ALA A 212 -23.99 16.41 13.08
CA ALA A 212 -24.14 15.25 13.97
C ALA A 212 -24.50 13.95 13.23
N SER A 213 -25.02 14.02 12.00
CA SER A 213 -25.32 12.84 11.18
C SER A 213 -24.09 12.30 10.44
N GLY A 214 -22.99 13.07 10.38
CA GLY A 214 -21.80 12.74 9.58
C GLY A 214 -22.05 12.70 8.08
N LEU A 215 -23.25 13.06 7.68
CA LEU A 215 -23.71 13.19 6.29
C LEU A 215 -24.17 14.63 6.12
N GLY A 216 -23.51 15.39 5.31
CA GLY A 216 -23.95 16.72 4.99
C GLY A 216 -22.87 17.77 5.10
N GLU A 217 -23.30 19.00 5.06
CA GLU A 217 -22.46 20.17 4.91
C GLU A 217 -21.33 20.21 5.92
N THR A 218 -20.11 20.05 5.42
CA THR A 218 -18.90 20.33 6.20
C THR A 218 -18.62 21.81 6.08
N GLU A 219 -18.59 22.50 7.20
CA GLU A 219 -18.01 23.84 7.26
C GLU A 219 -16.51 23.68 7.50
N SER A 220 -15.72 24.21 6.61
CA SER A 220 -14.27 24.17 6.71
C SER A 220 -13.69 25.58 6.76
N GLU A 221 -12.86 25.84 7.75
CA GLU A 221 -12.25 27.13 8.00
C GLU A 221 -10.72 27.02 7.92
N ILE A 222 -10.07 28.10 7.47
CA ILE A 222 -8.64 28.31 7.68
C ILE A 222 -8.50 29.29 8.84
N VAL A 223 -7.78 28.86 9.86
CA VAL A 223 -7.54 29.62 11.09
C VAL A 223 -6.04 29.87 11.23
N VAL A 224 -5.69 31.07 11.67
CA VAL A 224 -4.33 31.39 12.09
C VAL A 224 -4.36 31.65 13.60
N ARG A 225 -3.47 31.01 14.33
CA ARG A 225 -3.26 31.17 15.76
C ARG A 225 -1.94 31.91 16.01
N ASP A 226 -1.98 32.93 16.86
CA ASP A 226 -0.80 33.65 17.32
C ASP A 226 -0.12 32.94 18.51
N LYS A 227 1.05 33.40 18.91
CA LYS A 227 1.80 32.89 20.06
C LYS A 227 1.07 32.97 21.40
N ASN A 228 0.08 33.81 21.52
CA ASN A 228 -0.73 34.00 22.74
C ASN A 228 -1.94 33.04 22.74
N GLY A 229 -2.09 32.20 21.74
CA GLY A 229 -3.19 31.25 21.59
C GLY A 229 -4.47 31.87 21.05
N LYS A 230 -4.44 33.08 20.50
CA LYS A 230 -5.59 33.75 19.93
C LYS A 230 -5.76 33.33 18.48
N ASP A 231 -6.94 32.81 18.16
CA ASP A 231 -7.36 32.40 16.82
C ASP A 231 -8.04 33.54 16.06
N TRP A 232 -7.79 33.59 14.75
CA TRP A 232 -8.55 34.38 13.82
C TRP A 232 -8.78 33.63 12.50
N ARG A 233 -10.01 33.69 12.01
CA ARG A 233 -10.43 33.01 10.79
C ARG A 233 -10.09 33.87 9.58
N ILE A 234 -9.37 33.30 8.62
CA ILE A 234 -9.02 33.98 7.36
C ILE A 234 -9.89 33.56 6.19
N ALA A 235 -10.44 32.33 6.23
CA ALA A 235 -11.28 31.81 5.16
C ALA A 235 -12.33 30.84 5.71
N HIS A 236 -13.45 30.75 4.99
CA HIS A 236 -14.52 29.78 5.20
C HIS A 236 -14.93 29.16 3.87
N SER A 237 -15.32 27.89 3.88
CA SER A 237 -15.84 27.17 2.73
C SER A 237 -16.91 26.16 3.13
N ASN A 238 -17.93 25.99 2.28
CA ASN A 238 -18.90 24.89 2.36
C ASN A 238 -18.35 23.60 1.72
N GLY A 239 -17.14 23.64 1.17
CA GLY A 239 -16.35 22.49 0.79
C GLY A 239 -15.35 22.12 1.88
N SER A 240 -14.19 21.61 1.49
CA SER A 240 -13.09 21.34 2.41
C SER A 240 -11.82 22.04 1.99
N TRP A 241 -11.13 22.65 2.94
CA TRP A 241 -9.73 23.05 2.76
C TRP A 241 -8.84 21.84 2.90
N PHE A 242 -7.89 21.68 1.98
CA PHE A 242 -7.16 20.40 1.90
C PHE A 242 -5.67 20.53 2.26
N LYS A 243 -4.94 21.46 1.69
CA LYS A 243 -3.50 21.66 1.94
C LYS A 243 -3.24 23.13 2.22
N LEU A 244 -2.27 23.39 3.10
CA LEU A 244 -1.78 24.71 3.43
C LEU A 244 -0.25 24.74 3.26
N ALA A 245 0.29 25.86 2.77
CA ALA A 245 1.73 26.12 2.79
C ALA A 245 2.01 27.61 2.82
N TRP A 246 2.88 28.06 3.74
CA TRP A 246 3.41 29.42 3.75
C TRP A 246 4.46 29.62 2.67
N SER A 247 4.50 30.81 2.08
CA SER A 247 5.62 31.22 1.25
C SER A 247 6.91 31.32 2.09
N PRO A 248 8.10 31.21 1.50
CA PRO A 248 9.37 31.22 2.25
C PRO A 248 9.56 32.42 3.18
N ALA A 249 9.13 33.61 2.75
CA ALA A 249 9.16 34.82 3.58
C ALA A 249 7.91 34.99 4.48
N GLY A 250 6.94 34.07 4.42
CA GLY A 250 5.73 34.11 5.22
C GLY A 250 4.67 35.14 4.77
N LYS A 251 4.86 35.82 3.64
CA LYS A 251 3.94 36.86 3.18
C LYS A 251 2.63 36.33 2.68
N HIS A 252 2.65 35.10 2.15
CA HIS A 252 1.51 34.47 1.51
C HIS A 252 1.26 33.07 2.07
N LEU A 253 -0.02 32.73 2.20
CA LEU A 253 -0.47 31.37 2.50
C LEU A 253 -1.21 30.82 1.29
N VAL A 254 -0.76 29.72 0.69
CA VAL A 254 -1.54 29.00 -0.31
C VAL A 254 -2.41 27.94 0.34
N ALA A 255 -3.64 27.80 -0.14
CA ALA A 255 -4.57 26.75 0.25
C ALA A 255 -5.28 26.15 -0.96
N ILE A 256 -5.63 24.88 -0.87
CA ILE A 256 -6.45 24.19 -1.87
C ILE A 256 -7.85 24.01 -1.30
N GLU A 257 -8.85 24.53 -1.99
CA GLU A 257 -10.26 24.30 -1.70
C GLU A 257 -10.77 23.17 -2.59
N VAL A 258 -11.51 22.23 -1.99
CA VAL A 258 -12.12 21.09 -2.69
C VAL A 258 -13.64 21.19 -2.54
N LYS A 259 -14.34 21.26 -3.68
CA LYS A 259 -15.80 21.30 -3.75
C LYS A 259 -16.33 20.19 -4.64
N ARG A 260 -17.56 19.77 -4.41
CA ARG A 260 -18.25 18.89 -5.37
C ARG A 260 -18.79 19.71 -6.54
N ASN A 261 -18.60 19.18 -7.73
CA ASN A 261 -19.05 19.84 -8.98
C ASN A 261 -20.57 19.73 -9.20
N ASP A 262 -21.25 18.86 -8.47
CA ASP A 262 -22.70 18.64 -8.54
C ASP A 262 -23.52 19.45 -7.52
N GLY A 263 -22.89 20.38 -6.82
CA GLY A 263 -23.53 21.24 -5.81
C GLY A 263 -23.96 20.52 -4.54
N GLN A 264 -23.69 19.21 -4.41
CA GLN A 264 -23.98 18.47 -3.18
C GLN A 264 -22.89 18.69 -2.13
N SER A 265 -23.22 18.40 -0.88
CA SER A 265 -22.30 18.53 0.24
C SER A 265 -21.05 17.69 0.09
N PHE A 266 -19.92 18.21 0.56
CA PHE A 266 -18.64 17.53 0.56
C PHE A 266 -18.69 16.28 1.45
N SER A 267 -18.16 15.16 0.94
CA SER A 267 -17.96 13.94 1.72
C SER A 267 -16.46 13.72 1.96
N PRO A 268 -16.00 13.50 3.21
CA PRO A 268 -14.59 13.33 3.53
C PRO A 268 -13.94 12.11 2.86
N ASN A 269 -14.73 11.21 2.27
CA ASN A 269 -14.25 9.99 1.61
C ASN A 269 -14.05 10.20 0.10
N PHE A 270 -13.18 11.11 -0.29
CA PHE A 270 -13.02 11.56 -1.68
C PHE A 270 -12.01 10.77 -2.52
N TYR A 271 -11.67 9.55 -2.16
CA TYR A 271 -10.54 8.86 -2.80
C TYR A 271 -10.70 8.52 -4.29
N GLU A 272 -11.88 8.56 -4.91
CA GLU A 272 -12.02 8.12 -6.30
C GLU A 272 -13.21 8.69 -7.13
N LYS A 273 -13.67 9.90 -6.91
CA LYS A 273 -14.78 10.41 -7.75
C LYS A 273 -14.35 11.51 -8.72
N PRO A 274 -14.78 11.45 -10.01
CA PRO A 274 -14.44 12.42 -11.04
C PRO A 274 -15.11 13.80 -10.86
N ASN A 275 -15.90 14.00 -9.79
CA ASN A 275 -16.79 15.14 -9.61
C ASN A 275 -16.29 16.17 -8.59
N TYR A 276 -15.02 16.19 -8.25
CA TYR A 276 -14.46 17.21 -7.38
C TYR A 276 -13.70 18.27 -8.16
N LEU A 277 -13.96 19.53 -7.79
CA LEU A 277 -13.28 20.70 -8.29
C LEU A 277 -12.27 21.18 -7.26
N TYR A 278 -11.04 21.33 -7.66
CA TYR A 278 -9.96 21.85 -6.85
C TYR A 278 -9.67 23.30 -7.24
N SER A 279 -9.59 24.19 -6.28
CA SER A 279 -9.26 25.60 -6.51
C SER A 279 -8.07 26.00 -5.63
N PHE A 280 -7.10 26.68 -6.26
CA PHE A 280 -6.00 27.29 -5.53
C PHE A 280 -6.39 28.69 -5.06
N HIS A 281 -6.11 28.97 -3.78
CA HIS A 281 -6.28 30.30 -3.20
C HIS A 281 -4.97 30.75 -2.56
N ILE A 282 -4.60 32.00 -2.78
CA ILE A 282 -3.51 32.68 -2.09
C ILE A 282 -4.10 33.75 -1.19
N PHE A 283 -3.66 33.76 0.06
CA PHE A 283 -4.03 34.73 1.08
C PHE A 283 -2.81 35.55 1.44
N SER A 284 -2.88 36.86 1.26
CA SER A 284 -1.88 37.83 1.75
C SER A 284 -2.35 38.35 3.11
N LEU A 285 -1.50 38.23 4.13
CA LEU A 285 -1.88 38.46 5.52
C LEU A 285 -1.02 39.53 6.18
N ASP A 286 -1.66 40.40 6.98
CA ASP A 286 -1.01 41.28 7.92
C ASP A 286 -1.11 40.64 9.32
N LEU A 287 -0.08 39.90 9.69
CA LEU A 287 -0.04 39.13 10.94
C LEU A 287 0.04 40.04 12.18
N ALA A 288 0.64 41.21 12.03
CA ALA A 288 0.75 42.16 13.14
C ALA A 288 -0.61 42.69 13.60
N HIS A 289 -1.56 42.81 12.67
CA HIS A 289 -2.90 43.32 12.94
C HIS A 289 -4.01 42.25 12.83
N ASN A 290 -3.62 40.97 12.64
CA ASN A 290 -4.54 39.84 12.44
C ASN A 290 -5.55 40.12 11.33
N ARG A 291 -5.08 40.57 10.17
CA ARG A 291 -5.93 41.05 9.10
C ARG A 291 -5.59 40.34 7.76
N LEU A 292 -6.63 39.90 7.06
CA LEU A 292 -6.54 39.48 5.67
C LEU A 292 -6.41 40.75 4.79
N ILE A 293 -5.30 40.84 4.03
CA ILE A 293 -5.07 41.92 3.08
C ILE A 293 -5.79 41.61 1.78
N GLU A 294 -5.55 40.43 1.23
CA GLU A 294 -6.04 40.01 -0.06
C GLU A 294 -6.30 38.50 -0.10
N LYS A 295 -7.35 38.11 -0.83
CA LYS A 295 -7.63 36.73 -1.22
C LYS A 295 -7.68 36.66 -2.74
N GLN A 296 -6.77 35.90 -3.34
CA GLN A 296 -6.73 35.64 -4.76
C GLN A 296 -7.06 34.17 -5.03
N GLN A 297 -8.04 33.92 -5.90
CA GLN A 297 -8.28 32.60 -6.48
C GLN A 297 -7.54 32.50 -7.82
N LEU A 298 -6.60 31.55 -7.94
CA LEU A 298 -5.75 31.46 -9.11
C LEU A 298 -6.41 30.72 -10.27
N SER A 299 -6.87 29.51 -10.02
CA SER A 299 -7.44 28.66 -11.06
C SER A 299 -8.27 27.53 -10.46
N GLN A 300 -9.15 26.98 -11.29
CA GLN A 300 -9.84 25.74 -11.04
C GLN A 300 -9.12 24.62 -11.76
N TRP A 301 -8.87 23.51 -11.05
CA TRP A 301 -8.22 22.33 -11.59
C TRP A 301 -9.24 21.20 -11.76
N GLN A 302 -9.41 20.73 -12.98
CA GLN A 302 -10.21 19.55 -13.26
C GLN A 302 -9.33 18.32 -13.09
N GLY A 303 -9.58 17.57 -12.04
CA GLY A 303 -8.77 16.41 -11.68
C GLY A 303 -8.43 16.41 -10.20
N ARG A 304 -7.30 15.82 -9.82
CA ARG A 304 -6.91 15.69 -8.42
C ARG A 304 -5.59 16.38 -8.14
N ILE A 305 -5.53 17.17 -7.08
CA ILE A 305 -4.28 17.73 -6.55
C ILE A 305 -3.88 16.92 -5.32
N PHE A 306 -2.65 16.46 -5.28
CA PHE A 306 -2.10 15.64 -4.17
C PHE A 306 -1.32 16.49 -3.16
N SER A 307 -0.56 17.47 -3.63
CA SER A 307 0.25 18.37 -2.80
C SER A 307 0.44 19.71 -3.46
N VAL A 308 0.68 20.74 -2.63
CA VAL A 308 1.09 22.07 -3.06
C VAL A 308 2.12 22.61 -2.07
N THR A 309 3.11 23.30 -2.57
CA THR A 309 4.15 23.97 -1.80
C THR A 309 4.67 25.17 -2.57
N TRP A 310 5.41 26.05 -1.91
CA TRP A 310 6.09 27.16 -2.56
C TRP A 310 7.50 26.73 -3.00
N TRP A 311 7.83 26.99 -4.24
CA TRP A 311 9.19 26.86 -4.76
C TRP A 311 10.04 28.08 -4.39
N ASP A 312 9.47 29.24 -4.53
CA ASP A 312 9.97 30.55 -4.10
C ASP A 312 8.78 31.47 -3.76
N GLU A 313 9.03 32.78 -3.58
CA GLU A 313 7.96 33.73 -3.21
C GLU A 313 6.87 33.93 -4.30
N ASN A 314 7.17 33.59 -5.54
CA ASN A 314 6.29 33.84 -6.68
C ASN A 314 5.90 32.57 -7.44
N THR A 315 6.41 31.42 -7.04
CA THR A 315 6.23 30.17 -7.79
C THR A 315 5.70 29.07 -6.85
N LEU A 316 4.58 28.47 -7.22
CA LEU A 316 4.05 27.28 -6.59
C LEU A 316 4.56 26.04 -7.31
N GLU A 317 4.92 24.99 -6.57
CA GLU A 317 5.13 23.64 -7.10
C GLU A 317 4.02 22.72 -6.55
N PHE A 318 3.42 21.93 -7.42
CA PHE A 318 2.36 21.00 -7.00
C PHE A 318 2.37 19.71 -7.80
N VAL A 319 1.80 18.68 -7.21
CA VAL A 319 1.60 17.37 -7.83
C VAL A 319 0.12 17.17 -8.10
N ALA A 320 -0.22 16.85 -9.32
CA ALA A 320 -1.61 16.75 -9.73
C ALA A 320 -1.82 15.72 -10.84
N LYS A 321 -3.09 15.36 -11.04
CA LYS A 321 -3.62 14.53 -12.11
C LYS A 321 -4.75 15.31 -12.78
N GLN A 322 -4.72 15.46 -14.10
CA GLN A 322 -5.71 16.28 -14.84
C GLN A 322 -7.05 15.60 -15.07
N GLY A 323 -7.13 14.28 -14.96
CA GLY A 323 -8.36 13.53 -15.16
C GLY A 323 -8.22 12.09 -14.70
N PRO A 324 -9.27 11.29 -14.73
CA PRO A 324 -9.22 9.91 -14.22
C PRO A 324 -8.19 9.04 -14.94
N ASN A 325 -7.98 9.27 -16.22
CA ASN A 325 -7.08 8.49 -17.08
C ASN A 325 -5.73 9.17 -17.38
N SER A 326 -5.48 10.41 -16.89
CA SER A 326 -4.20 11.08 -17.10
C SER A 326 -3.13 10.56 -16.13
N VAL A 327 -1.87 10.70 -16.49
CA VAL A 327 -0.75 10.43 -15.58
C VAL A 327 -0.65 11.49 -14.49
N THR A 328 -0.11 11.12 -13.35
CA THR A 328 0.25 12.07 -12.30
C THR A 328 1.52 12.79 -12.71
N ALA A 329 1.54 14.11 -12.58
CA ALA A 329 2.69 14.94 -12.96
C ALA A 329 2.97 16.02 -11.93
N ARG A 330 4.19 16.55 -11.95
CA ARG A 330 4.57 17.75 -11.21
C ARG A 330 4.46 18.98 -12.10
N TYR A 331 4.01 20.06 -11.49
CA TYR A 331 3.79 21.33 -12.16
C TYR A 331 4.39 22.47 -11.36
N ARG A 332 4.79 23.52 -12.06
CA ARG A 332 5.07 24.85 -11.49
C ARG A 332 4.12 25.88 -12.06
N TYR A 333 3.65 26.73 -11.18
CA TYR A 333 2.79 27.86 -11.52
C TYR A 333 3.41 29.15 -11.01
N SER A 334 3.67 30.08 -11.92
CA SER A 334 4.12 31.42 -11.58
C SER A 334 2.92 32.31 -11.25
N THR A 335 2.94 32.92 -10.08
CA THR A 335 1.87 33.83 -9.62
C THR A 335 1.98 35.19 -10.27
N GLN A 336 3.12 35.58 -10.81
CA GLN A 336 3.36 36.87 -11.45
C GLN A 336 2.79 36.93 -12.87
N ASP A 337 3.13 35.98 -13.70
CA ASP A 337 2.74 35.94 -15.11
C ASP A 337 1.61 34.92 -15.38
N GLN A 338 1.14 34.23 -14.33
CA GLN A 338 0.09 33.23 -14.38
C GLN A 338 0.41 32.05 -15.33
N SER A 339 1.69 31.79 -15.57
CA SER A 339 2.13 30.70 -16.43
C SER A 339 2.19 29.37 -15.69
N LEU A 340 1.79 28.30 -16.38
CA LEU A 340 1.83 26.92 -15.90
C LEU A 340 2.80 26.11 -16.74
N SER A 341 3.75 25.45 -16.08
CA SER A 341 4.68 24.51 -16.70
C SER A 341 4.61 23.13 -16.06
N MET A 342 4.61 22.09 -16.86
CA MET A 342 4.79 20.73 -16.40
C MET A 342 6.28 20.43 -16.29
N LEU A 343 6.73 19.93 -15.17
CA LEU A 343 8.13 19.57 -14.92
C LEU A 343 8.44 18.16 -15.41
N ASP A 344 7.67 17.19 -14.94
CA ASP A 344 7.85 15.77 -15.28
C ASP A 344 6.57 14.96 -15.00
N GLU A 345 6.45 13.83 -15.70
CA GLU A 345 5.44 12.81 -15.45
C GLU A 345 5.98 11.78 -14.44
N LEU A 346 5.14 11.41 -13.48
CA LEU A 346 5.46 10.42 -12.46
C LEU A 346 4.96 9.05 -12.91
N GLU A 347 5.61 8.47 -13.94
CA GLU A 347 5.24 7.18 -14.50
C GLU A 347 5.24 6.08 -13.44
N GLY A 348 4.16 5.29 -13.38
CA GLY A 348 4.00 4.17 -12.46
C GLY A 348 3.78 4.58 -11.01
N ALA A 349 3.72 5.87 -10.68
CA ALA A 349 3.33 6.34 -9.36
C ALA A 349 1.81 6.20 -9.18
N THR A 350 1.42 5.29 -8.30
CA THR A 350 0.05 5.22 -7.77
C THR A 350 -0.01 6.01 -6.46
N ASN A 351 -1.22 6.36 -6.00
CA ASN A 351 -1.40 7.06 -4.72
C ASN A 351 -0.63 6.43 -3.54
N PRO A 352 -0.24 7.16 -2.50
CA PRO A 352 -0.28 8.61 -2.34
C PRO A 352 0.96 9.28 -2.92
N VAL A 353 0.82 10.55 -3.30
CA VAL A 353 1.94 11.39 -3.72
C VAL A 353 1.96 12.62 -2.82
N ALA A 354 3.11 12.92 -2.25
CA ALA A 354 3.36 14.11 -1.45
C ALA A 354 4.68 14.76 -1.91
N SER A 355 4.73 16.08 -1.92
CA SER A 355 5.96 16.82 -2.16
C SER A 355 6.16 17.89 -1.09
N ALA A 356 7.41 18.18 -0.81
CA ALA A 356 7.82 19.29 0.05
C ALA A 356 9.04 19.95 -0.58
N VAL A 357 9.09 21.27 -0.53
CA VAL A 357 10.21 22.07 -1.05
C VAL A 357 10.88 22.81 0.09
N LEU A 358 12.19 22.84 0.09
CA LEU A 358 13.01 23.67 0.97
C LEU A 358 14.28 24.09 0.22
N ASN A 359 14.55 25.41 0.18
CA ASN A 359 15.73 25.97 -0.46
C ASN A 359 15.97 25.41 -1.88
N LYS A 360 14.90 25.39 -2.68
CA LYS A 360 14.88 24.86 -4.05
C LYS A 360 15.30 23.38 -4.19
N LYS A 361 15.14 22.60 -3.14
CA LYS A 361 15.23 21.14 -3.17
C LYS A 361 13.85 20.56 -2.97
N THR A 362 13.49 19.57 -3.76
CA THR A 362 12.21 18.86 -3.63
C THR A 362 12.41 17.49 -3.00
N ALA A 363 11.64 17.17 -1.97
CA ALA A 363 11.41 15.80 -1.53
C ALA A 363 10.09 15.33 -2.12
N LEU A 364 10.10 14.25 -2.88
CA LEU A 364 8.94 13.70 -3.58
C LEU A 364 8.68 12.28 -3.11
N ALA A 365 7.55 12.07 -2.43
CA ALA A 365 7.09 10.75 -2.01
C ALA A 365 6.04 10.22 -2.98
N SER A 366 6.24 9.02 -3.49
CA SER A 366 5.31 8.34 -4.40
C SER A 366 5.16 6.86 -4.02
N LEU A 367 3.94 6.33 -4.16
CA LEU A 367 3.73 4.90 -4.04
C LEU A 367 4.12 4.23 -5.35
N TYR A 368 5.16 3.43 -5.31
CA TYR A 368 5.65 2.66 -6.43
C TYR A 368 5.70 1.19 -6.07
N LYS A 369 4.95 0.33 -6.75
CA LYS A 369 4.92 -1.13 -6.53
C LYS A 369 4.77 -1.53 -5.04
N ASN A 370 3.77 -0.97 -4.35
CA ASN A 370 3.49 -1.22 -2.91
C ASN A 370 4.59 -0.78 -1.91
N ALA A 371 5.55 0.01 -2.33
CA ALA A 371 6.52 0.66 -1.47
C ALA A 371 6.44 2.19 -1.66
N ILE A 372 6.60 2.95 -0.60
CA ILE A 372 6.78 4.39 -0.71
C ILE A 372 8.23 4.65 -1.13
N GLN A 373 8.38 5.26 -2.29
CA GLN A 373 9.65 5.77 -2.76
C GLN A 373 9.71 7.27 -2.49
N ILE A 374 10.81 7.72 -1.88
CA ILE A 374 11.05 9.15 -1.62
C ILE A 374 12.32 9.55 -2.36
N ASP A 375 12.17 10.41 -3.34
CA ASP A 375 13.27 10.99 -4.10
C ASP A 375 13.59 12.40 -3.59
N PHE A 376 14.86 12.67 -3.37
CA PHE A 376 15.37 13.99 -3.08
C PHE A 376 16.00 14.56 -4.34
N LEU A 377 15.48 15.69 -4.80
CA LEU A 377 15.84 16.32 -6.07
C LEU A 377 16.43 17.69 -5.83
N GLN A 378 17.42 18.06 -6.63
CA GLN A 378 17.99 19.42 -6.70
C GLN A 378 17.14 20.34 -7.57
N GLU A 379 17.56 21.60 -7.69
CA GLU A 379 16.91 22.60 -8.54
C GLU A 379 16.87 22.18 -10.02
N ASP A 380 17.93 21.52 -10.51
CA ASP A 380 18.06 21.00 -11.88
C ASP A 380 17.37 19.63 -12.08
N GLN A 381 16.60 19.18 -11.09
CA GLN A 381 15.89 17.90 -11.06
C GLN A 381 16.81 16.68 -10.95
N SER A 382 18.12 16.85 -10.80
CA SER A 382 19.02 15.74 -10.51
C SER A 382 18.72 15.15 -9.12
N ARG A 383 18.79 13.82 -9.02
CA ARG A 383 18.48 13.13 -7.77
C ARG A 383 19.69 13.12 -6.84
N ILE A 384 19.50 13.63 -5.62
CA ILE A 384 20.51 13.63 -4.55
C ILE A 384 20.56 12.24 -3.90
N SER A 385 19.40 11.73 -3.48
CA SER A 385 19.29 10.42 -2.82
C SER A 385 17.88 9.84 -2.97
N ARG A 386 17.70 8.58 -2.54
CA ARG A 386 16.42 7.87 -2.59
C ARG A 386 16.24 6.99 -1.37
N TRP A 387 15.04 7.03 -0.78
CA TRP A 387 14.57 6.09 0.22
C TRP A 387 13.48 5.19 -0.35
N GLN A 388 13.43 3.94 0.10
CA GLN A 388 12.32 3.03 -0.09
C GLN A 388 11.78 2.58 1.26
N LEU A 389 10.50 2.82 1.50
CA LEU A 389 9.82 2.49 2.75
C LEU A 389 8.78 1.40 2.47
N LYS A 390 8.76 0.36 3.32
CA LYS A 390 7.80 -0.75 3.22
C LYS A 390 6.46 -0.47 3.91
N PHE A 391 6.25 0.75 4.39
CA PHE A 391 5.04 1.18 5.07
C PHE A 391 4.40 2.37 4.36
N SER A 392 3.13 2.64 4.67
CA SER A 392 2.40 3.79 4.14
C SER A 392 2.88 5.08 4.81
N ALA A 393 3.34 6.05 4.03
CA ALA A 393 3.60 7.42 4.44
C ALA A 393 2.77 8.35 3.56
N VAL A 394 1.93 9.18 4.17
CA VAL A 394 0.94 10.00 3.43
C VAL A 394 1.35 11.45 3.33
N ASP A 395 2.30 11.90 4.14
CA ASP A 395 2.78 13.28 4.18
C ASP A 395 4.24 13.35 4.60
N ILE A 396 4.97 14.31 4.06
CA ILE A 396 6.39 14.53 4.32
C ILE A 396 6.65 16.01 4.63
N SER A 397 7.63 16.29 5.44
CA SER A 397 8.12 17.66 5.65
C SER A 397 9.64 17.68 5.81
N TRP A 398 10.27 18.74 5.30
CA TRP A 398 11.69 18.93 5.49
C TRP A 398 12.05 19.17 6.97
N ILE A 399 13.20 18.66 7.37
CA ILE A 399 13.90 19.11 8.57
C ILE A 399 14.42 20.52 8.26
N PRO A 400 14.30 21.49 9.15
CA PRO A 400 14.56 22.90 8.83
C PRO A 400 15.97 23.21 8.29
N ASP A 401 16.97 22.42 8.66
CA ASP A 401 18.34 22.57 8.15
C ASP A 401 18.57 21.95 6.76
N GLY A 402 17.55 21.30 6.19
CA GLY A 402 17.62 20.65 4.90
C GLY A 402 18.45 19.35 4.88
N SER A 403 18.75 18.77 6.04
CA SER A 403 19.51 17.52 6.17
C SER A 403 18.70 16.27 5.86
N GLY A 404 17.37 16.35 5.86
CA GLY A 404 16.47 15.23 5.64
C GLY A 404 15.01 15.63 5.74
N ILE A 405 14.16 14.63 5.87
CA ILE A 405 12.68 14.81 6.02
C ILE A 405 12.14 14.07 7.24
N LEU A 406 10.98 14.50 7.67
CA LEU A 406 10.17 13.87 8.68
C LEU A 406 8.97 13.18 8.02
N VAL A 407 8.72 11.91 8.38
CA VAL A 407 7.58 11.12 7.95
C VAL A 407 6.93 10.43 9.15
N TYR A 408 5.64 10.10 9.05
CA TYR A 408 4.97 9.24 10.02
C TYR A 408 4.92 7.81 9.48
N SER A 409 5.31 6.84 10.30
CA SER A 409 5.15 5.40 10.05
C SER A 409 3.92 4.88 10.79
N GLU A 410 2.87 4.50 10.04
CA GLU A 410 1.66 3.93 10.64
C GLU A 410 1.96 2.56 11.29
N ASP A 411 2.81 1.73 10.67
CA ASP A 411 3.15 0.40 11.18
C ASP A 411 3.96 0.44 12.47
N ALA A 412 4.95 1.33 12.53
CA ALA A 412 5.78 1.53 13.74
C ALA A 412 5.17 2.51 14.74
N ARG A 413 4.11 3.24 14.35
CA ARG A 413 3.44 4.29 15.15
C ARG A 413 4.41 5.31 15.72
N THR A 414 5.35 5.74 14.90
CA THR A 414 6.42 6.65 15.26
C THR A 414 6.69 7.63 14.14
N LEU A 415 7.26 8.76 14.46
CA LEU A 415 7.85 9.63 13.46
C LEU A 415 9.24 9.12 13.10
N LEU A 416 9.60 9.23 11.83
CA LEU A 416 10.92 8.88 11.32
C LEU A 416 11.55 10.12 10.70
N ALA A 417 12.73 10.49 11.17
CA ALA A 417 13.61 11.42 10.49
C ALA A 417 14.50 10.62 9.53
N LEU A 418 14.38 10.88 8.23
CA LEU A 418 15.13 10.23 7.16
C LEU A 418 16.10 11.23 6.58
N TYR A 419 17.38 10.99 6.76
CA TYR A 419 18.46 11.91 6.38
C TYR A 419 19.00 11.64 4.98
N LEU A 420 19.52 12.66 4.33
CA LEU A 420 20.13 12.56 2.98
C LEU A 420 21.36 11.64 2.95
N ASP A 421 22.05 11.49 4.08
CA ASP A 421 23.22 10.62 4.25
C ASP A 421 22.87 9.14 4.48
N GLY A 422 21.56 8.79 4.49
CA GLY A 422 21.08 7.43 4.70
C GLY A 422 20.83 7.06 6.16
N GLN A 423 21.03 7.98 7.12
CA GLN A 423 20.67 7.73 8.51
C GLN A 423 19.15 7.83 8.73
N GLN A 424 18.65 7.03 9.66
CA GLN A 424 17.25 7.06 10.09
C GLN A 424 17.18 7.15 11.62
N ILE A 425 16.38 8.09 12.11
CA ILE A 425 16.14 8.25 13.55
C ILE A 425 14.65 8.12 13.82
N GLN A 426 14.30 7.32 14.83
CA GLN A 426 12.92 7.19 15.32
C GLN A 426 12.66 8.24 16.40
N ILE A 427 11.54 8.94 16.26
CA ILE A 427 11.05 9.90 17.25
C ILE A 427 9.76 9.30 17.82
N PRO A 428 9.78 8.77 19.05
CA PRO A 428 8.63 8.09 19.62
C PRO A 428 7.47 9.05 19.84
N LEU A 429 6.27 8.59 19.51
CA LEU A 429 5.00 9.24 19.84
C LEU A 429 4.37 8.56 21.05
N THR A 430 3.34 9.19 21.62
CA THR A 430 2.53 8.54 22.67
C THR A 430 1.98 7.21 22.16
N ASP A 431 2.24 6.11 22.86
CA ASP A 431 1.71 4.79 22.48
C ASP A 431 0.21 4.73 22.78
N SER A 432 -0.61 5.03 21.77
CA SER A 432 -2.07 4.96 21.88
C SER A 432 -2.64 4.25 20.65
N LYS A 433 -3.30 3.11 20.84
CA LYS A 433 -3.81 2.23 19.76
C LYS A 433 -5.11 2.70 19.14
N ASP A 434 -5.83 3.60 19.80
CA ASP A 434 -7.04 4.26 19.32
C ASP A 434 -6.77 5.57 18.58
N ARG A 435 -5.50 5.97 18.43
CA ARG A 435 -5.10 7.21 17.78
C ARG A 435 -4.30 6.97 16.50
N VAL A 436 -4.44 7.86 15.56
CA VAL A 436 -3.64 7.95 14.33
C VAL A 436 -2.96 9.30 14.32
N PHE A 437 -1.75 9.30 13.86
CA PHE A 437 -0.94 10.51 13.74
C PHE A 437 -0.71 10.83 12.27
N SER A 438 -0.71 12.10 11.93
CA SER A 438 -0.51 12.51 10.54
C SER A 438 0.11 13.90 10.46
N ARG A 439 0.60 14.26 9.28
CA ARG A 439 1.06 15.60 8.89
C ARG A 439 2.08 16.22 9.84
N PRO A 440 3.19 15.53 10.12
CA PRO A 440 4.22 16.10 10.97
C PRO A 440 4.91 17.30 10.30
N ARG A 441 5.16 18.35 11.09
CA ARG A 441 5.85 19.57 10.65
C ARG A 441 6.77 20.08 11.75
N TYR A 442 8.06 20.26 11.44
CA TYR A 442 8.95 20.97 12.35
C TYR A 442 8.55 22.44 12.51
N LEU A 443 8.78 22.97 13.70
CA LEU A 443 8.92 24.42 13.84
C LEU A 443 10.13 24.90 13.02
N PRO A 444 10.07 26.09 12.40
CA PRO A 444 11.18 26.60 11.58
C PRO A 444 12.54 26.65 12.26
N ASP A 445 12.56 26.88 13.59
CA ASP A 445 13.78 26.86 14.41
C ASP A 445 14.20 25.44 14.87
N GLY A 446 13.43 24.43 14.52
CA GLY A 446 13.67 23.03 14.91
C GLY A 446 13.41 22.69 16.37
N SER A 447 12.83 23.62 17.16
CA SER A 447 12.62 23.44 18.60
C SER A 447 11.46 22.48 18.95
N GLY A 448 10.59 22.17 17.97
CA GLY A 448 9.43 21.31 18.17
C GLY A 448 8.86 20.76 16.88
N ILE A 449 7.88 19.87 17.01
CA ILE A 449 7.17 19.23 15.90
C ILE A 449 5.67 19.36 16.15
N PHE A 450 4.94 19.94 15.18
CA PHE A 450 3.51 19.81 15.09
C PHE A 450 3.13 18.50 14.41
N TYR A 451 2.05 17.89 14.87
CA TYR A 451 1.37 16.80 14.16
C TYR A 451 -0.13 16.82 14.47
N THR A 452 -0.91 16.20 13.60
CA THR A 452 -2.33 15.98 13.83
C THR A 452 -2.51 14.65 14.54
N GLU A 453 -3.21 14.64 15.67
CA GLU A 453 -3.61 13.46 16.41
C GLU A 453 -5.11 13.22 16.19
N GLU A 454 -5.47 12.10 15.62
CA GLU A 454 -6.85 11.73 15.30
C GLU A 454 -7.29 10.58 16.20
N LYS A 455 -8.24 10.85 17.11
CA LYS A 455 -8.85 9.81 17.93
C LYS A 455 -9.86 9.03 17.10
N ARG A 456 -9.74 7.71 17.11
CA ARG A 456 -10.70 6.80 16.48
C ARG A 456 -11.70 6.32 17.52
N SER A 457 -12.99 6.46 17.22
CA SER A 457 -14.08 5.80 17.91
C SER A 457 -15.00 5.22 16.86
N SER A 458 -15.43 3.99 17.04
CA SER A 458 -16.37 3.37 16.12
C SER A 458 -17.22 2.34 16.82
N ASN A 459 -18.45 2.19 16.36
CA ASN A 459 -19.38 1.18 16.85
C ASN A 459 -19.70 0.16 15.78
N ILE A 460 -20.07 -1.02 16.23
CA ILE A 460 -20.60 -2.07 15.37
C ILE A 460 -22.12 -1.85 15.26
N TRP A 461 -22.60 -1.82 14.04
CA TRP A 461 -24.01 -1.69 13.70
C TRP A 461 -24.49 -2.92 12.97
N LEU A 462 -25.72 -3.32 13.24
CA LEU A 462 -26.46 -4.32 12.48
C LEU A 462 -27.52 -3.61 11.64
N MET A 463 -27.41 -3.71 10.34
CA MET A 463 -28.47 -3.35 9.40
C MET A 463 -29.21 -4.61 9.03
N ALA A 464 -30.42 -4.77 9.54
CA ALA A 464 -31.30 -5.89 9.19
C ALA A 464 -31.70 -5.84 7.72
N LEU A 465 -32.11 -6.99 7.16
CA LEU A 465 -32.56 -7.07 5.76
C LEU A 465 -33.74 -6.14 5.45
N ALA A 466 -34.58 -5.85 6.45
CA ALA A 466 -35.69 -4.89 6.35
C ALA A 466 -35.24 -3.41 6.35
N GLY A 467 -33.92 -3.14 6.42
CA GLY A 467 -33.37 -1.79 6.44
C GLY A 467 -33.30 -1.15 7.84
N THR A 468 -33.73 -1.85 8.91
CA THR A 468 -33.63 -1.34 10.28
C THR A 468 -32.18 -1.37 10.74
N LEU A 469 -31.69 -0.23 11.21
CA LEU A 469 -30.33 -0.11 11.74
C LEU A 469 -30.38 -0.15 13.28
N SER A 470 -29.65 -1.09 13.89
CA SER A 470 -29.49 -1.20 15.34
C SER A 470 -28.00 -1.21 15.71
N ARG A 471 -27.70 -0.63 16.87
CA ARG A 471 -26.34 -0.57 17.39
C ARG A 471 -26.07 -1.80 18.25
N LEU A 472 -24.96 -2.50 17.96
CA LEU A 472 -24.55 -3.67 18.72
C LEU A 472 -23.56 -3.35 19.84
N THR A 473 -22.79 -2.26 19.73
CA THR A 473 -21.87 -1.82 20.75
C THR A 473 -22.20 -0.39 21.17
N GLU A 474 -22.26 -0.11 22.48
CA GLU A 474 -22.69 1.18 23.03
C GLU A 474 -21.59 1.89 23.81
N ASN A 475 -20.33 1.65 23.48
CA ASN A 475 -19.19 2.27 24.12
C ASN A 475 -18.53 3.34 23.22
N THR A 476 -17.59 4.10 23.79
CA THR A 476 -16.79 5.12 23.08
C THR A 476 -15.48 4.58 22.55
N ASP A 477 -15.31 3.25 22.58
CA ASP A 477 -14.09 2.59 22.17
C ASP A 477 -14.00 2.47 20.63
N PHE A 478 -12.87 2.03 20.16
CA PHE A 478 -12.68 1.75 18.74
C PHE A 478 -12.97 0.27 18.45
N ASN A 479 -14.19 0.00 17.96
CA ASN A 479 -14.69 -1.33 17.63
C ASN A 479 -14.66 -1.56 16.11
N TYR A 480 -14.11 -2.67 15.65
CA TYR A 480 -13.88 -2.93 14.23
C TYR A 480 -13.74 -4.42 13.89
N ALA A 481 -13.63 -4.77 12.60
CA ALA A 481 -13.43 -6.13 12.11
C ALA A 481 -14.49 -7.13 12.60
N ALA A 482 -15.76 -6.72 12.62
CA ALA A 482 -16.85 -7.58 13.08
C ALA A 482 -17.16 -8.71 12.09
N SER A 483 -17.47 -9.90 12.60
CA SER A 483 -17.81 -11.08 11.81
C SER A 483 -18.92 -11.91 12.46
N PHE A 484 -19.93 -12.31 11.67
CA PHE A 484 -20.96 -13.25 12.09
C PHE A 484 -20.41 -14.67 12.20
N SER A 485 -20.92 -15.43 13.19
CA SER A 485 -20.83 -16.90 13.17
C SER A 485 -21.62 -17.48 12.00
N PRO A 486 -21.34 -18.71 11.55
CA PRO A 486 -22.04 -19.34 10.43
C PRO A 486 -23.57 -19.37 10.56
N ASN A 487 -24.09 -19.53 11.77
CA ASN A 487 -25.52 -19.53 12.09
C ASN A 487 -26.09 -18.12 12.37
N GLY A 488 -25.25 -17.07 12.39
CA GLY A 488 -25.64 -15.68 12.64
C GLY A 488 -26.08 -15.35 14.07
N GLU A 489 -25.87 -16.25 15.04
CA GLU A 489 -26.28 -16.03 16.45
C GLU A 489 -25.20 -15.30 17.26
N LYS A 490 -23.95 -15.40 16.84
CA LYS A 490 -22.81 -14.79 17.49
C LYS A 490 -22.16 -13.76 16.58
N VAL A 491 -21.63 -12.70 17.19
CA VAL A 491 -20.81 -11.71 16.50
C VAL A 491 -19.50 -11.55 17.26
N VAL A 492 -18.38 -11.80 16.58
CA VAL A 492 -17.05 -11.50 17.10
C VAL A 492 -16.56 -10.20 16.49
N TYR A 493 -15.82 -9.41 17.25
CA TYR A 493 -15.20 -8.18 16.75
C TYR A 493 -13.93 -7.86 17.56
N ALA A 494 -13.08 -7.02 17.00
CA ALA A 494 -11.92 -6.45 17.67
C ALA A 494 -12.28 -5.11 18.32
N SER A 495 -11.79 -4.88 19.54
CA SER A 495 -11.99 -3.62 20.26
C SER A 495 -10.69 -3.14 20.88
N VAL A 496 -10.46 -1.83 20.82
CA VAL A 496 -9.39 -1.14 21.54
C VAL A 496 -9.99 -0.51 22.79
N ARG A 497 -9.73 -1.10 23.95
CA ARG A 497 -10.15 -0.59 25.25
C ARG A 497 -8.92 -0.42 26.14
N ASN A 498 -8.81 0.72 26.82
CA ASN A 498 -7.65 1.01 27.69
C ASN A 498 -6.30 0.78 26.96
N ASN A 499 -6.21 1.21 25.71
CA ASN A 499 -5.03 1.01 24.87
C ASN A 499 -4.63 -0.44 24.59
N GLN A 500 -5.53 -1.40 24.81
CA GLN A 500 -5.32 -2.82 24.55
C GLN A 500 -6.30 -3.34 23.51
N ILE A 501 -5.82 -4.14 22.57
CA ILE A 501 -6.65 -4.78 21.55
C ILE A 501 -7.03 -6.17 22.04
N HIS A 502 -8.33 -6.45 22.09
CA HIS A 502 -8.88 -7.76 22.40
C HIS A 502 -9.98 -8.14 21.41
N LEU A 503 -10.21 -9.44 21.24
CA LEU A 503 -11.41 -9.94 20.61
C LEU A 503 -12.53 -9.99 21.66
N TRP A 504 -13.71 -9.58 21.20
CA TRP A 504 -14.95 -9.57 21.97
C TRP A 504 -16.03 -10.35 21.24
N LEU A 505 -16.92 -10.97 22.00
CA LEU A 505 -18.05 -11.74 21.48
C LEU A 505 -19.35 -11.13 21.98
N VAL A 506 -20.30 -10.94 21.07
CA VAL A 506 -21.71 -10.67 21.40
C VAL A 506 -22.50 -11.94 21.11
N GLU A 507 -23.23 -12.43 22.11
CA GLU A 507 -24.10 -13.58 22.04
C GLU A 507 -25.33 -13.31 22.91
N ASN A 508 -26.55 -13.46 22.37
CA ASN A 508 -27.82 -13.16 23.07
C ASN A 508 -27.87 -11.77 23.71
N GLY A 509 -27.29 -10.77 23.06
CA GLY A 509 -27.24 -9.39 23.55
C GLY A 509 -26.22 -9.15 24.69
N GLN A 510 -25.48 -10.16 25.10
CA GLN A 510 -24.42 -10.06 26.09
C GLN A 510 -23.05 -10.00 25.46
N GLU A 511 -22.21 -9.11 25.95
CA GLU A 511 -20.84 -8.91 25.50
C GLU A 511 -19.84 -9.54 26.47
N ARG A 512 -18.86 -10.28 25.94
CA ARG A 512 -17.73 -10.79 26.73
C ARG A 512 -16.43 -10.74 25.98
N GLN A 513 -15.35 -10.51 26.72
CA GLN A 513 -13.99 -10.57 26.17
C GLN A 513 -13.59 -12.03 25.93
N LEU A 514 -12.98 -12.29 24.74
CA LEU A 514 -12.48 -13.62 24.37
C LEU A 514 -11.00 -13.79 24.74
N THR A 515 -10.14 -12.89 24.27
CA THR A 515 -8.69 -13.03 24.45
C THR A 515 -8.25 -12.52 25.83
N SER A 516 -7.57 -13.34 26.60
CA SER A 516 -7.01 -12.97 27.93
C SER A 516 -5.77 -12.07 27.79
N GLN A 517 -4.95 -12.31 26.77
CA GLN A 517 -3.78 -11.49 26.48
C GLN A 517 -4.09 -10.48 25.39
N PRO A 518 -3.56 -9.25 25.49
CA PRO A 518 -3.77 -8.23 24.49
C PRO A 518 -3.06 -8.59 23.16
N ILE A 519 -3.74 -8.29 22.06
CA ILE A 519 -3.21 -8.48 20.71
C ILE A 519 -2.26 -7.32 20.40
N ALA A 520 -1.04 -7.64 20.01
CA ALA A 520 0.02 -6.63 19.84
C ALA A 520 -0.21 -5.68 18.66
N LYS A 521 -0.81 -6.17 17.56
CA LYS A 521 -1.04 -5.40 16.33
C LYS A 521 -2.51 -5.37 15.96
N LYS A 522 -2.89 -4.39 15.11
CA LYS A 522 -4.25 -4.25 14.61
C LYS A 522 -4.72 -5.56 13.95
N VAL A 523 -5.91 -6.01 14.33
CA VAL A 523 -6.61 -7.14 13.71
C VAL A 523 -7.12 -6.72 12.33
N GLY A 524 -6.91 -7.54 11.31
CA GLY A 524 -7.39 -7.27 9.95
C GLY A 524 -8.75 -7.87 9.68
N ALA A 525 -8.77 -9.18 9.46
CA ALA A 525 -9.98 -9.96 9.21
C ALA A 525 -10.16 -11.04 10.27
N ILE A 526 -11.41 -11.42 10.54
CA ILE A 526 -11.77 -12.52 11.43
C ILE A 526 -12.69 -13.48 10.66
N VAL A 527 -12.32 -14.75 10.62
CA VAL A 527 -13.04 -15.81 9.91
C VAL A 527 -13.41 -16.90 10.92
N TRP A 528 -14.62 -17.39 10.82
CA TRP A 528 -15.11 -18.52 11.61
C TRP A 528 -14.87 -19.83 10.86
N SER A 529 -14.68 -20.91 11.61
CA SER A 529 -14.86 -22.27 11.07
C SER A 529 -16.35 -22.60 10.90
N ASP A 530 -16.66 -23.56 10.04
CA ASP A 530 -18.05 -23.96 9.73
C ASP A 530 -18.82 -24.47 10.98
N ASP A 531 -18.12 -25.09 11.94
CA ASP A 531 -18.71 -25.55 13.20
C ASP A 531 -18.97 -24.42 14.21
N GLY A 532 -18.50 -23.19 13.94
CA GLY A 532 -18.66 -22.04 14.83
C GLY A 532 -17.87 -22.12 16.15
N GLU A 533 -16.90 -23.04 16.27
CA GLU A 533 -16.10 -23.26 17.47
C GLU A 533 -14.70 -22.67 17.37
N HIS A 534 -14.26 -22.28 16.17
CA HIS A 534 -12.93 -21.77 15.94
C HIS A 534 -12.95 -20.44 15.21
N LEU A 535 -12.00 -19.56 15.57
CA LEU A 535 -11.74 -18.30 14.87
C LEU A 535 -10.32 -18.31 14.31
N LEU A 536 -10.20 -17.79 13.11
CA LEU A 536 -8.93 -17.48 12.49
C LEU A 536 -8.86 -15.96 12.31
N TYR A 537 -7.81 -15.30 12.79
CA TYR A 537 -7.66 -13.86 12.62
C TYR A 537 -6.20 -13.48 12.36
N ASN A 538 -6.00 -12.44 11.58
CA ASN A 538 -4.66 -11.88 11.36
C ASN A 538 -4.45 -10.64 12.22
N ALA A 539 -3.22 -10.48 12.72
CA ALA A 539 -2.74 -9.29 13.40
C ALA A 539 -1.36 -8.90 12.83
N GLY A 540 -1.35 -7.86 12.00
CA GLY A 540 -0.19 -7.53 11.18
C GLY A 540 0.10 -8.63 10.15
N THR A 541 1.31 -9.20 10.19
CA THR A 541 1.75 -10.31 9.31
C THR A 541 1.58 -11.70 9.95
N HIS A 542 0.96 -11.76 11.12
CA HIS A 542 0.78 -13.01 11.88
C HIS A 542 -0.65 -13.48 11.77
N LEU A 543 -0.84 -14.78 11.73
CA LEU A 543 -2.13 -15.44 11.72
C LEU A 543 -2.31 -16.28 12.98
N TYR A 544 -3.41 -16.04 13.68
CA TYR A 544 -3.74 -16.69 14.93
C TYR A 544 -5.00 -17.54 14.82
N HIS A 545 -5.03 -18.62 15.54
CA HIS A 545 -6.20 -19.45 15.79
C HIS A 545 -6.66 -19.26 17.23
N TYR A 546 -7.96 -19.09 17.43
CA TYR A 546 -8.62 -19.07 18.72
C TYR A 546 -9.68 -20.16 18.79
N ASN A 547 -9.65 -20.97 19.83
CA ASN A 547 -10.66 -22.01 20.08
C ASN A 547 -11.64 -21.50 21.16
N LEU A 548 -12.94 -21.38 20.80
CA LEU A 548 -13.96 -20.81 21.70
C LEU A 548 -14.25 -21.70 22.90
N ARG A 549 -14.11 -23.02 22.74
CA ARG A 549 -14.40 -23.99 23.80
C ARG A 549 -13.32 -24.01 24.90
N THR A 550 -12.06 -23.94 24.48
CA THR A 550 -10.91 -23.98 25.40
C THR A 550 -10.37 -22.60 25.77
N ALA A 551 -10.86 -21.55 25.12
CA ALA A 551 -10.35 -20.17 25.21
C ALA A 551 -8.84 -20.05 24.89
N ALA A 552 -8.29 -20.99 24.13
CA ALA A 552 -6.87 -21.02 23.79
C ALA A 552 -6.58 -20.26 22.49
N THR A 553 -5.52 -19.46 22.51
CA THR A 553 -4.96 -18.80 21.32
C THR A 553 -3.65 -19.47 20.93
N SER A 554 -3.47 -19.77 19.66
CA SER A 554 -2.21 -20.27 19.09
C SER A 554 -1.79 -19.48 17.86
N LEU A 555 -0.49 -19.26 17.69
CA LEU A 555 0.10 -18.70 16.48
C LEU A 555 0.19 -19.81 15.43
N LEU A 556 -0.48 -19.64 14.29
CA LEU A 556 -0.44 -20.61 13.18
C LEU A 556 0.62 -20.25 12.14
N LEU A 557 0.79 -18.97 11.85
CA LEU A 557 1.66 -18.53 10.78
C LEU A 557 2.30 -17.19 11.12
N SER A 558 3.60 -17.08 10.83
CA SER A 558 4.34 -15.81 10.89
C SER A 558 4.99 -15.60 9.52
N GLU A 559 4.58 -14.55 8.84
CA GLU A 559 5.02 -14.25 7.48
C GLU A 559 5.76 -12.91 7.43
N SER A 560 6.54 -12.71 6.37
CA SER A 560 7.15 -11.41 6.05
C SER A 560 6.14 -10.47 5.39
N ASP A 561 5.14 -11.02 4.72
CA ASP A 561 4.15 -10.32 3.92
C ASP A 561 2.78 -10.33 4.62
N LYS A 562 1.91 -9.40 4.19
CA LYS A 562 0.56 -9.33 4.74
C LYS A 562 -0.23 -10.58 4.38
N VAL A 563 -0.82 -11.21 5.39
CA VAL A 563 -1.67 -12.39 5.26
C VAL A 563 -3.09 -12.08 5.75
N GLU A 564 -4.10 -12.52 4.99
CA GLU A 564 -5.52 -12.35 5.32
C GLU A 564 -6.20 -13.73 5.29
N PRO A 565 -6.86 -14.18 6.39
CA PRO A 565 -7.57 -15.43 6.41
C PRO A 565 -8.81 -15.37 5.52
N ILE A 566 -9.10 -16.45 4.78
CA ILE A 566 -10.29 -16.58 3.93
C ILE A 566 -11.14 -17.75 4.39
N ALA A 567 -10.54 -18.91 4.68
CA ALA A 567 -11.24 -20.11 5.08
C ALA A 567 -10.43 -20.94 6.07
N PHE A 568 -11.11 -21.64 6.98
CA PHE A 568 -10.48 -22.52 7.96
C PHE A 568 -11.25 -23.83 8.10
N TYR A 569 -10.55 -24.93 7.86
CA TYR A 569 -11.07 -26.29 7.92
C TYR A 569 -10.29 -27.08 9.00
N PRO A 570 -10.64 -26.93 10.30
CA PRO A 570 -9.86 -27.50 11.39
C PRO A 570 -9.75 -29.01 11.32
N ASN A 571 -10.86 -29.71 10.98
CA ASN A 571 -10.89 -31.17 10.85
C ASN A 571 -10.04 -31.70 9.67
N ALA A 572 -9.78 -30.90 8.66
CA ALA A 572 -8.94 -31.23 7.52
C ALA A 572 -7.50 -30.70 7.66
N HIS A 573 -7.18 -30.06 8.79
CA HIS A 573 -5.90 -29.39 9.04
C HIS A 573 -5.48 -28.42 7.93
N LYS A 574 -6.45 -27.73 7.33
CA LYS A 574 -6.23 -26.84 6.18
C LYS A 574 -6.79 -25.47 6.43
N LEU A 575 -6.10 -24.47 5.88
CA LEU A 575 -6.60 -23.12 5.80
C LEU A 575 -6.31 -22.52 4.42
N VAL A 576 -7.12 -21.57 4.00
CA VAL A 576 -6.90 -20.78 2.81
C VAL A 576 -6.69 -19.33 3.22
N VAL A 577 -5.63 -18.75 2.73
CA VAL A 577 -5.26 -17.35 3.00
C VAL A 577 -5.02 -16.58 1.71
N LEU A 578 -5.21 -15.29 1.79
CA LEU A 578 -4.80 -14.37 0.76
C LEU A 578 -3.48 -13.72 1.18
N LYS A 579 -2.40 -14.03 0.48
CA LYS A 579 -1.06 -13.47 0.73
C LYS A 579 -0.78 -12.37 -0.28
N SER A 580 -0.32 -11.22 0.22
CA SER A 580 0.08 -10.09 -0.60
C SER A 580 1.60 -10.04 -0.65
N ASN A 581 2.20 -10.44 -1.77
CA ASN A 581 3.59 -10.10 -2.05
C ASN A 581 3.65 -8.75 -2.78
N HIS A 582 4.84 -8.20 -2.99
CA HIS A 582 5.06 -6.82 -3.47
C HIS A 582 4.25 -6.41 -4.73
N GLU A 583 3.69 -7.34 -5.50
CA GLU A 583 2.99 -7.04 -6.76
C GLU A 583 1.60 -7.69 -6.86
N LEU A 584 1.35 -8.81 -6.19
CA LEU A 584 0.14 -9.62 -6.40
C LEU A 584 -0.45 -10.10 -5.07
N ARG A 585 -1.78 -10.20 -5.04
CA ARG A 585 -2.53 -10.88 -3.97
C ARG A 585 -2.98 -12.24 -4.50
N ASN A 586 -2.53 -13.32 -3.89
CA ASN A 586 -2.86 -14.66 -4.33
C ASN A 586 -3.43 -15.50 -3.21
N LEU A 587 -4.34 -16.42 -3.56
CA LEU A 587 -4.83 -17.44 -2.66
C LEU A 587 -3.77 -18.53 -2.48
N TRP A 588 -3.56 -18.91 -1.23
CA TRP A 588 -2.66 -19.98 -0.82
C TRP A 588 -3.39 -20.94 0.10
N ARG A 589 -3.16 -22.23 -0.07
CA ARG A 589 -3.53 -23.26 0.88
C ARG A 589 -2.35 -23.57 1.78
N ILE A 590 -2.62 -23.69 3.08
CA ILE A 590 -1.63 -24.01 4.08
C ILE A 590 -2.13 -25.22 4.88
N ASP A 591 -1.28 -26.21 5.02
CA ASP A 591 -1.49 -27.32 5.94
C ASP A 591 -1.03 -26.91 7.35
N THR A 592 -1.91 -27.03 8.36
CA THR A 592 -1.63 -26.57 9.71
C THR A 592 -0.78 -27.55 10.53
N GLN A 593 -0.58 -28.79 10.06
CA GLN A 593 0.26 -29.78 10.73
C GLN A 593 1.73 -29.72 10.29
N ASN A 594 1.95 -29.68 8.97
CA ASN A 594 3.30 -29.73 8.40
C ASN A 594 3.77 -28.40 7.83
N HIS A 595 2.92 -27.35 7.88
CA HIS A 595 3.18 -25.99 7.36
C HIS A 595 3.49 -25.92 5.86
N GLN A 596 3.16 -26.97 5.10
CA GLN A 596 3.29 -26.92 3.64
C GLN A 596 2.34 -25.90 3.04
N GLN A 597 2.86 -25.10 2.12
CA GLN A 597 2.14 -24.02 1.47
C GLN A 597 2.06 -24.29 -0.04
N LYS A 598 0.86 -24.13 -0.60
CA LYS A 598 0.58 -24.27 -2.02
C LYS A 598 -0.11 -23.03 -2.55
N GLN A 599 0.49 -22.38 -3.54
CA GLN A 599 -0.16 -21.28 -4.26
C GLN A 599 -1.31 -21.83 -5.12
N LEU A 600 -2.47 -21.21 -5.07
CA LEU A 600 -3.69 -21.65 -5.74
C LEU A 600 -4.08 -20.74 -6.92
N THR A 601 -3.75 -19.44 -6.86
CA THR A 601 -4.01 -18.48 -7.93
C THR A 601 -2.72 -17.78 -8.35
N PHE A 602 -2.67 -17.32 -9.62
CA PHE A 602 -1.48 -16.70 -10.21
C PHE A 602 -1.76 -15.30 -10.80
N GLY A 603 -2.93 -14.74 -10.51
CA GLY A 603 -3.33 -13.37 -10.81
C GLY A 603 -3.72 -12.64 -9.53
N SER A 604 -3.75 -11.31 -9.55
CA SER A 604 -4.12 -10.54 -8.35
C SER A 604 -5.58 -10.75 -7.99
N VAL A 605 -5.84 -11.36 -6.84
CA VAL A 605 -7.21 -11.56 -6.31
C VAL A 605 -7.66 -10.28 -5.61
N GLY A 606 -8.78 -9.72 -6.06
CA GLY A 606 -9.39 -8.52 -5.50
C GLY A 606 -10.19 -8.79 -4.23
N SER A 607 -11.04 -9.82 -4.29
CA SER A 607 -11.90 -10.24 -3.19
C SER A 607 -12.07 -11.76 -3.17
N ALA A 608 -12.21 -12.35 -1.98
CA ALA A 608 -12.48 -13.78 -1.80
C ALA A 608 -13.36 -14.02 -0.58
N VAL A 609 -14.22 -15.02 -0.65
CA VAL A 609 -15.07 -15.50 0.44
C VAL A 609 -15.18 -17.01 0.41
N GLU A 610 -15.33 -17.62 1.57
CA GLU A 610 -15.65 -19.03 1.70
C GLU A 610 -17.17 -19.23 1.79
N ASN A 611 -17.69 -20.25 1.15
CA ASN A 611 -19.05 -20.73 1.37
C ASN A 611 -19.16 -22.23 1.10
N SER A 612 -19.74 -22.97 2.03
CA SER A 612 -20.01 -24.41 1.92
C SER A 612 -18.77 -25.25 1.56
N GLY A 613 -17.61 -24.87 2.08
CA GLY A 613 -16.34 -25.56 1.88
C GLY A 613 -15.52 -25.10 0.69
N ASP A 614 -16.12 -24.41 -0.28
CA ASP A 614 -15.42 -23.87 -1.45
C ASP A 614 -15.04 -22.39 -1.25
N VAL A 615 -13.99 -21.93 -1.91
CA VAL A 615 -13.57 -20.52 -1.90
C VAL A 615 -13.94 -19.86 -3.23
N PHE A 616 -14.75 -18.85 -3.16
CA PHE A 616 -15.16 -18.03 -4.29
C PHE A 616 -14.35 -16.74 -4.32
N PHE A 617 -13.93 -16.32 -5.50
CA PHE A 617 -13.10 -15.13 -5.61
C PHE A 617 -13.28 -14.41 -6.96
N GLN A 618 -12.90 -13.15 -6.97
CA GLN A 618 -12.79 -12.31 -8.15
C GLN A 618 -11.35 -11.85 -8.31
N TYR A 619 -10.83 -11.86 -9.53
CA TYR A 619 -9.57 -11.20 -9.85
C TYR A 619 -9.75 -9.68 -9.81
N ALA A 620 -8.74 -8.98 -9.35
CA ALA A 620 -8.74 -7.52 -9.36
C ALA A 620 -8.75 -7.02 -10.82
N SER A 621 -9.63 -6.08 -11.11
CA SER A 621 -9.76 -5.46 -12.43
C SER A 621 -10.19 -6.41 -13.56
N GLU A 622 -10.81 -7.54 -13.22
CA GLU A 622 -11.42 -8.46 -14.18
C GLU A 622 -12.88 -8.77 -13.78
N PRO A 623 -13.82 -8.74 -14.72
CA PRO A 623 -15.19 -9.19 -14.45
C PRO A 623 -15.23 -10.70 -14.27
N GLY A 624 -16.26 -11.17 -13.59
CA GLY A 624 -16.51 -12.60 -13.38
C GLY A 624 -16.25 -13.06 -11.95
N LEU A 625 -16.77 -14.23 -11.65
CA LEU A 625 -16.62 -14.93 -10.38
C LEU A 625 -16.01 -16.30 -10.64
N TRP A 626 -15.05 -16.67 -9.82
CA TRP A 626 -14.35 -17.94 -9.87
C TRP A 626 -14.57 -18.71 -8.58
N ALA A 627 -14.60 -20.03 -8.66
CA ALA A 627 -14.63 -20.95 -7.53
C ALA A 627 -13.36 -21.79 -7.50
N LEU A 628 -12.78 -21.92 -6.31
CA LEU A 628 -11.76 -22.88 -5.98
C LEU A 628 -12.42 -24.01 -5.18
N ARG A 629 -12.58 -25.17 -5.81
CA ARG A 629 -13.22 -26.34 -5.21
C ARG A 629 -12.30 -26.99 -4.17
N ASN A 630 -12.76 -27.09 -2.93
CA ASN A 630 -11.94 -27.66 -1.85
C ASN A 630 -11.56 -29.12 -2.07
N LYS A 631 -12.40 -29.89 -2.76
CA LYS A 631 -12.21 -31.33 -2.97
C LYS A 631 -10.96 -31.67 -3.78
N ASN A 632 -10.61 -30.87 -4.80
CA ASN A 632 -9.57 -31.21 -5.77
C ASN A 632 -8.71 -30.02 -6.21
N ASP A 633 -8.85 -28.84 -5.59
CA ASP A 633 -8.17 -27.59 -6.00
C ASP A 633 -8.52 -27.14 -7.44
N ALA A 634 -9.63 -27.58 -7.97
CA ALA A 634 -10.04 -27.18 -9.31
C ALA A 634 -10.50 -25.72 -9.32
N LEU A 635 -10.02 -24.97 -10.29
CA LEU A 635 -10.48 -23.61 -10.59
C LEU A 635 -11.59 -23.71 -11.64
N GLU A 636 -12.72 -23.09 -11.33
CA GLU A 636 -13.90 -23.07 -12.18
C GLU A 636 -14.42 -21.64 -12.28
N GLN A 637 -14.73 -21.18 -13.48
CA GLN A 637 -15.43 -19.92 -13.65
C GLN A 637 -16.92 -20.12 -13.43
N VAL A 638 -17.46 -19.52 -12.38
CA VAL A 638 -18.88 -19.63 -12.03
C VAL A 638 -19.73 -18.77 -12.96
N THR A 639 -19.31 -17.53 -13.19
CA THR A 639 -19.94 -16.61 -14.15
C THR A 639 -18.93 -15.60 -14.66
N PRO A 640 -18.95 -15.24 -15.95
CA PRO A 640 -18.15 -14.15 -16.50
C PRO A 640 -18.78 -12.76 -16.28
N ASN A 641 -20.05 -12.69 -15.85
CA ASN A 641 -20.87 -11.48 -15.93
C ASN A 641 -20.91 -10.64 -14.64
N LEU A 642 -20.25 -11.09 -13.55
CA LEU A 642 -20.14 -10.26 -12.35
C LEU A 642 -19.22 -9.06 -12.64
N ALA A 643 -19.69 -7.85 -12.35
CA ALA A 643 -18.92 -6.63 -12.58
C ALA A 643 -17.58 -6.67 -11.84
N GLU A 644 -16.56 -6.01 -12.40
CA GLU A 644 -15.25 -5.87 -11.78
C GLU A 644 -15.30 -5.01 -10.49
N ASN A 645 -14.23 -5.09 -9.69
CA ASN A 645 -14.04 -4.29 -8.48
C ASN A 645 -15.18 -4.43 -7.44
N THR A 646 -15.71 -5.64 -7.32
CA THR A 646 -16.70 -5.97 -6.28
C THR A 646 -16.01 -6.49 -5.02
N LYS A 647 -16.56 -6.15 -3.86
CA LYS A 647 -16.21 -6.82 -2.61
C LYS A 647 -17.28 -7.89 -2.35
N LEU A 648 -16.88 -9.14 -2.49
CA LEU A 648 -17.74 -10.29 -2.21
C LEU A 648 -18.09 -10.34 -0.73
N LEU A 649 -19.34 -10.61 -0.41
CA LEU A 649 -19.84 -10.77 0.96
C LEU A 649 -20.24 -12.21 1.24
N ARG A 650 -20.93 -12.85 0.31
CA ARG A 650 -21.38 -14.23 0.39
C ARG A 650 -21.75 -14.75 -0.98
N VAL A 651 -21.54 -16.03 -1.19
CA VAL A 651 -22.01 -16.78 -2.36
C VAL A 651 -23.02 -17.84 -1.91
N ASP A 652 -24.11 -18.03 -2.64
CA ASP A 652 -25.06 -19.13 -2.45
C ASP A 652 -25.30 -19.88 -3.77
N SER A 653 -26.21 -20.85 -3.78
CA SER A 653 -26.51 -21.65 -4.97
C SER A 653 -27.16 -20.85 -6.11
N GLY A 654 -27.81 -19.75 -5.82
CA GLY A 654 -28.51 -18.90 -6.79
C GLY A 654 -27.75 -17.69 -7.24
N GLY A 655 -26.73 -17.24 -6.46
CA GLY A 655 -26.06 -15.99 -6.80
C GLY A 655 -25.01 -15.54 -5.80
N VAL A 656 -24.65 -14.26 -5.86
CA VAL A 656 -23.63 -13.66 -5.01
C VAL A 656 -24.07 -12.31 -4.43
N TYR A 657 -23.90 -12.16 -3.12
CA TYR A 657 -24.06 -10.88 -2.42
C TYR A 657 -22.73 -10.12 -2.43
N PHE A 658 -22.78 -8.87 -2.79
CA PHE A 658 -21.58 -8.03 -2.91
C PHE A 658 -21.87 -6.55 -2.68
N ILE A 659 -20.82 -5.77 -2.49
CA ILE A 659 -20.85 -4.32 -2.53
C ILE A 659 -19.90 -3.82 -3.62
N GLN A 660 -20.24 -2.67 -4.21
CA GLN A 660 -19.36 -1.97 -5.16
C GLN A 660 -18.64 -0.83 -4.45
N GLY A 661 -17.35 -0.70 -4.74
CA GLY A 661 -16.52 0.38 -4.21
C GLY A 661 -15.74 0.00 -2.94
N GLY A 662 -14.96 0.97 -2.44
CA GLY A 662 -14.01 0.77 -1.34
C GLY A 662 -14.63 0.84 0.06
N LEU A 663 -13.77 0.74 1.08
CA LEU A 663 -14.12 0.94 2.48
C LEU A 663 -14.65 2.37 2.71
N CYS A 664 -15.52 2.51 3.70
CA CYS A 664 -16.05 3.81 4.14
C CYS A 664 -16.83 4.58 3.06
N ARG A 665 -17.70 3.91 2.37
CA ARG A 665 -18.62 4.48 1.39
C ARG A 665 -20.07 4.15 1.72
N GLU A 666 -20.97 5.02 1.23
CA GLU A 666 -22.36 4.64 1.07
C GLU A 666 -22.40 3.57 -0.02
N SER A 667 -22.70 2.34 0.32
CA SER A 667 -22.86 1.28 -0.66
C SER A 667 -24.08 0.43 -0.34
N ASP A 668 -24.92 0.26 -1.34
CA ASP A 668 -25.99 -0.71 -1.31
C ASP A 668 -25.39 -2.13 -1.33
N ILE A 669 -26.14 -3.09 -0.82
CA ILE A 669 -25.82 -4.49 -0.98
C ILE A 669 -26.58 -4.99 -2.19
N TYR A 670 -25.82 -5.50 -3.13
CA TYR A 670 -26.31 -6.04 -4.38
C TYR A 670 -26.36 -7.57 -4.33
N TYR A 671 -27.27 -8.13 -5.09
CA TYR A 671 -27.33 -9.55 -5.38
C TYR A 671 -27.27 -9.74 -6.88
N PHE A 672 -26.29 -10.50 -7.34
CA PHE A 672 -26.19 -10.96 -8.72
C PHE A 672 -26.76 -12.37 -8.81
N ASP A 673 -27.79 -12.55 -9.60
CA ASP A 673 -28.48 -13.82 -9.83
C ASP A 673 -27.84 -14.56 -11.02
N TYR A 674 -27.47 -15.82 -10.82
CA TYR A 674 -26.80 -16.62 -11.86
C TYR A 674 -27.71 -16.99 -13.02
N ALA A 675 -29.00 -17.24 -12.75
CA ALA A 675 -29.94 -17.71 -13.77
C ALA A 675 -30.31 -16.57 -14.74
N THR A 676 -30.47 -15.36 -14.20
CA THR A 676 -30.90 -14.20 -14.99
C THR A 676 -29.75 -13.31 -15.43
N SER A 677 -28.55 -13.49 -14.86
CA SER A 677 -27.40 -12.58 -14.97
C SER A 677 -27.75 -11.12 -14.61
N ALA A 678 -28.76 -10.94 -13.76
CA ALA A 678 -29.23 -9.61 -13.34
C ALA A 678 -28.73 -9.25 -11.95
N THR A 679 -28.43 -7.98 -11.76
CA THR A 679 -28.10 -7.41 -10.45
C THR A 679 -29.27 -6.66 -9.87
N SER A 680 -29.62 -6.94 -8.62
CA SER A 680 -30.68 -6.26 -7.87
C SER A 680 -30.15 -5.73 -6.54
N THR A 681 -30.69 -4.61 -6.07
CA THR A 681 -30.41 -4.11 -4.72
C THR A 681 -31.20 -4.93 -3.71
N ARG A 682 -30.51 -5.54 -2.74
CA ARG A 682 -31.14 -6.35 -1.67
C ARG A 682 -31.33 -5.58 -0.38
N VAL A 683 -30.38 -4.72 -0.04
CA VAL A 683 -30.48 -3.84 1.14
C VAL A 683 -30.06 -2.46 0.68
N ALA A 684 -31.00 -1.52 0.70
CA ALA A 684 -30.71 -0.12 0.42
C ALA A 684 -29.90 0.45 1.60
N ARG A 685 -28.94 1.28 1.27
CA ARG A 685 -28.05 1.92 2.25
C ARG A 685 -28.81 2.65 3.34
N ALA A 686 -28.36 2.55 4.58
CA ALA A 686 -28.66 3.55 5.59
C ALA A 686 -27.94 4.86 5.22
N ASN A 687 -28.55 6.00 5.53
CA ASN A 687 -27.93 7.34 5.34
C ASN A 687 -26.72 7.53 6.29
N LYS A 688 -25.74 6.64 6.21
CA LYS A 688 -24.55 6.66 7.06
C LYS A 688 -23.33 6.12 6.30
N ILE A 689 -22.19 6.78 6.46
CA ILE A 689 -20.92 6.29 5.90
C ILE A 689 -20.36 5.23 6.84
N VAL A 690 -20.30 4.00 6.35
CA VAL A 690 -19.91 2.83 7.13
C VAL A 690 -18.99 1.93 6.31
N SER A 691 -18.24 1.09 6.99
CA SER A 691 -17.52 -0.02 6.38
C SER A 691 -18.26 -1.31 6.62
N THR A 692 -18.72 -1.97 5.57
CA THR A 692 -19.31 -3.30 5.66
C THR A 692 -18.24 -4.33 5.99
N THR A 693 -18.44 -5.07 7.07
CA THR A 693 -17.47 -6.05 7.57
C THR A 693 -17.91 -7.49 7.34
N SER A 694 -19.20 -7.81 7.51
CA SER A 694 -19.74 -9.15 7.36
C SER A 694 -21.21 -9.12 6.96
N PHE A 695 -21.69 -10.15 6.30
CA PHE A 695 -23.08 -10.33 5.87
C PHE A 695 -23.60 -11.71 6.25
N HIS A 696 -24.83 -11.77 6.77
CA HIS A 696 -25.56 -13.02 7.01
C HIS A 696 -26.95 -12.95 6.36
N PRO A 697 -27.36 -13.97 5.54
CA PRO A 697 -28.56 -13.89 4.70
C PRO A 697 -29.90 -13.79 5.46
N GLN A 698 -29.92 -14.15 6.74
CA GLN A 698 -31.12 -14.04 7.60
C GLN A 698 -31.05 -12.87 8.59
N LYS A 699 -29.86 -12.41 8.94
CA LYS A 699 -29.65 -11.35 9.96
C LYS A 699 -29.44 -9.97 9.35
N GLY A 700 -28.73 -9.89 8.23
CA GLY A 700 -28.36 -8.62 7.60
C GLY A 700 -26.87 -8.40 7.57
N VAL A 701 -26.45 -7.15 7.79
CA VAL A 701 -25.11 -6.66 7.54
C VAL A 701 -24.50 -6.11 8.81
N LEU A 702 -23.28 -6.53 9.14
CA LEU A 702 -22.45 -5.85 10.12
C LEU A 702 -21.67 -4.72 9.47
N GLN A 703 -21.76 -3.56 10.07
CA GLN A 703 -21.11 -2.35 9.62
C GLN A 703 -20.37 -1.68 10.77
N THR A 704 -19.30 -0.98 10.47
CA THR A 704 -18.57 -0.15 11.44
C THR A 704 -18.59 1.31 11.03
N ASP A 705 -18.65 2.20 11.98
CA ASP A 705 -18.51 3.63 11.72
C ASP A 705 -17.16 3.93 11.06
N CYS A 706 -17.18 4.84 10.11
CA CYS A 706 -15.97 5.30 9.42
C CYS A 706 -15.50 6.69 9.87
N TYR A 707 -16.05 7.18 10.96
CA TYR A 707 -15.71 8.52 11.43
C TYR A 707 -14.50 8.53 12.35
N LEU A 708 -13.72 9.60 12.17
CA LEU A 708 -12.84 10.08 13.20
C LEU A 708 -13.72 10.75 14.25
N ALA A 709 -13.55 10.39 15.51
CA ALA A 709 -14.35 11.01 16.58
C ALA A 709 -13.93 12.45 16.80
N GLU A 710 -12.64 12.73 16.69
CA GLU A 710 -12.03 14.01 16.97
C GLU A 710 -10.61 14.05 16.39
N SER A 711 -10.17 15.21 15.95
CA SER A 711 -8.75 15.43 15.63
C SER A 711 -8.25 16.76 16.20
N ASN A 712 -7.07 16.72 16.79
CA ASN A 712 -6.44 17.86 17.43
C ASN A 712 -5.01 18.02 16.90
N ILE A 713 -4.51 19.24 16.96
CA ILE A 713 -3.12 19.55 16.70
C ILE A 713 -2.34 19.43 18.00
N VAL A 714 -1.25 18.73 17.95
CA VAL A 714 -0.34 18.52 19.08
C VAL A 714 1.01 19.12 18.74
N LEU A 715 1.61 19.81 19.70
CA LEU A 715 2.97 20.30 19.64
C LEU A 715 3.86 19.48 20.58
N MET A 716 4.86 18.85 20.04
CA MET A 716 5.90 18.12 20.74
C MET A 716 7.15 18.99 20.86
N LYS A 717 7.63 19.22 22.11
CA LYS A 717 8.79 20.05 22.43
C LYS A 717 9.87 19.30 23.19
#